data_620185dbcbf6650da9105182f945feb3
#
_entry.id   620185dbcbf6650da9105182f945feb3
#
_cell.length_a   1.000
_cell.length_b   1.000
_cell.length_c   1.000
_cell.angle_alpha   90.00
_cell.angle_beta   90.00
_cell.angle_gamma   90.00
#
_symmetry.space_group_name_H-M   'P 1'
#
loop_
_entity.id
_entity.type
_entity.pdbx_description
1 polymer ?
#
loop_
_entity_poly.entity_id
_entity_poly.type
_entity_poly.pdbx_seq_one_letter_code
_entity_poly.pdbx_strand_id
1 'polypeptide(L)'
;FTSAAAAEMRERIHAALLQAQTEHPEDENLQRQAALIHNAQITTIDSYCMFLLRNHFHEIDLDPSFRIGDPGEIRLLEKDVMQSVLEEAYAKAEPSFLELADALSPDAKDGRLEALVDELYRYADSHPWPEEWLLHCRKELEEITADTLWQTQWMQYLLQRLEKTLQAAVSLAGAAQKVCEKPAGPYMYAECLEQDEAFLQDCLAQSRHIAGIEDLYALGERISKVKWSMLSRKKDESVGEAERQQAKKLRDSYKILLAKLAVYFSDPADIMLKREQQAAALSVALIDLTLVYREALAQAKKEKNILDFSDAEHAALSVLIRDDELTETAKSYQAFYEEVMIDEYQDSNMVQELLLSSVSRNGEKPDRFMVGDMKQSIYKFRLARPEIFMEKYRSYQSGEKESCLITLKKNFRSCAEILESVNDVFSVIMEPEIGGIAYDADARLYPGLSVQPGSTELLLYESQEEDTLTVREGEAYMIAEQIRALVGREQIEDVKTGQMHTLSYRDIVILVRGGASAIEQLQAVLTEEGIPVHVTSKTGYFSAMEVSLFMDFLRVCNNPYEDIPFCSVATSLFMGFTEDELAMIRAKTTRGRSLYESFREYVLLAEDPEQAEDPVLAEKIQRALQMLKELREQAVTDTMPEFAQAVMRRFHYIEYMTALPGGEQRRANLEMLLEKTVEFEATSYHGLFQFIRYMQQLQKYDVDFGESSLLSEQADVVRIMTIHKSKGLEFPVCFVAGLDRKFNLRDTTKQVLMDADWGIAMNYIDSKRQVTGKTLHKQMLAEKLKRDSLGEETRVLYVAMTRAKQRLYLTAATKKAEERLLEYAYLQGEDTAVSDYERSSVGCFLDDILLARTKHAEHIGLRIVREENLRYQNLAAQAAQLGRKEALELLEQGTEDPLYESLQERFSYVYPHAGLQGLYTKTSVSELKIAAMDEEVHQMFETEDVTKPYLPAFMREEEKSGGTARGSAFHRLLELLDIAAYRNYDSAAERKKALQQDIAYFVAQGLSLIHISEPTRLDVIS
;
A
#
# COMPACT_ATOMS: atom_id res chain seq x y z
N PHE A 1 -14.80 -3.86 2.30
CA PHE A 1 -15.20 -3.13 3.52
C PHE A 1 -14.24 -3.37 4.65
N THR A 2 -14.14 -2.40 5.55
CA THR A 2 -13.49 -2.61 6.85
C THR A 2 -14.48 -3.28 7.80
N SER A 3 -13.98 -4.01 8.79
CA SER A 3 -14.80 -4.62 9.84
C SER A 3 -15.66 -3.56 10.57
N ALA A 4 -15.15 -2.34 10.72
CA ALA A 4 -15.88 -1.21 11.28
C ALA A 4 -17.12 -0.82 10.46
N ALA A 5 -17.02 -0.78 9.12
CA ALA A 5 -18.16 -0.47 8.25
C ALA A 5 -19.24 -1.56 8.30
N ALA A 6 -18.85 -2.83 8.40
CA ALA A 6 -19.78 -3.94 8.59
C ALA A 6 -20.49 -3.87 9.95
N ALA A 7 -19.77 -3.48 11.02
CA ALA A 7 -20.33 -3.26 12.33
C ALA A 7 -21.34 -2.09 12.33
N GLU A 8 -20.98 -0.95 11.73
CA GLU A 8 -21.88 0.21 11.58
C GLU A 8 -23.15 -0.15 10.80
N MET A 9 -23.02 -0.90 9.71
CA MET A 9 -24.17 -1.38 8.93
C MET A 9 -25.10 -2.24 9.80
N ARG A 10 -24.54 -3.16 10.59
CA ARG A 10 -25.31 -3.99 11.53
C ARG A 10 -26.05 -3.15 12.56
N GLU A 11 -25.38 -2.16 13.14
CA GLU A 11 -25.99 -1.24 14.10
C GLU A 11 -27.13 -0.42 13.49
N ARG A 12 -26.94 0.11 12.28
CA ARG A 12 -27.99 0.87 11.58
C ARG A 12 -29.21 0.01 11.27
N ILE A 13 -29.01 -1.23 10.80
CA ILE A 13 -30.11 -2.17 10.55
C ILE A 13 -30.82 -2.51 11.86
N HIS A 14 -30.08 -2.78 12.93
CA HIS A 14 -30.65 -3.04 14.26
C HIS A 14 -31.48 -1.86 14.78
N ALA A 15 -30.95 -0.63 14.68
CA ALA A 15 -31.66 0.58 15.06
C ALA A 15 -32.97 0.77 14.26
N ALA A 16 -32.93 0.53 12.94
CA ALA A 16 -34.10 0.61 12.10
C ALA A 16 -35.16 -0.46 12.45
N LEU A 17 -34.75 -1.68 12.77
CA LEU A 17 -35.63 -2.73 13.24
C LEU A 17 -36.27 -2.38 14.58
N LEU A 18 -35.53 -1.82 15.53
CA LEU A 18 -36.07 -1.36 16.83
C LEU A 18 -37.05 -0.21 16.65
N GLN A 19 -36.78 0.71 15.73
CA GLN A 19 -37.72 1.80 15.41
C GLN A 19 -38.99 1.23 14.81
N ALA A 20 -38.93 0.35 13.82
CA ALA A 20 -40.10 -0.30 13.20
C ALA A 20 -40.90 -1.11 14.25
N GLN A 21 -40.19 -1.81 15.14
CA GLN A 21 -40.85 -2.52 16.26
C GLN A 21 -41.59 -1.55 17.23
N THR A 22 -41.04 -0.34 17.45
CA THR A 22 -41.70 0.66 18.26
C THR A 22 -42.96 1.22 17.59
N GLU A 23 -42.95 1.35 16.27
CA GLU A 23 -44.08 1.80 15.45
C GLU A 23 -45.15 0.70 15.29
N HIS A 24 -44.74 -0.56 15.26
CA HIS A 24 -45.60 -1.74 15.10
C HIS A 24 -45.34 -2.80 16.17
N PRO A 25 -45.68 -2.55 17.46
CA PRO A 25 -45.36 -3.41 18.59
C PRO A 25 -46.04 -4.79 18.54
N GLU A 26 -47.13 -4.92 17.78
CA GLU A 26 -47.88 -6.17 17.57
C GLU A 26 -47.26 -7.10 16.52
N ASP A 27 -46.23 -6.66 15.76
CA ASP A 27 -45.59 -7.48 14.72
C ASP A 27 -44.53 -8.40 15.36
N GLU A 28 -44.94 -9.68 15.54
CA GLU A 28 -44.05 -10.72 16.09
C GLU A 28 -42.83 -10.98 15.18
N ASN A 29 -42.97 -10.74 13.85
CA ASN A 29 -41.84 -10.91 12.94
C ASN A 29 -40.74 -9.86 13.16
N LEU A 30 -41.10 -8.59 13.35
CA LEU A 30 -40.14 -7.53 13.68
C LEU A 30 -39.42 -7.81 15.01
N GLN A 31 -40.15 -8.29 16.02
CA GLN A 31 -39.57 -8.69 17.31
C GLN A 31 -38.53 -9.82 17.11
N ARG A 32 -38.90 -10.84 16.32
CA ARG A 32 -38.02 -11.96 16.00
C ARG A 32 -36.78 -11.51 15.21
N GLN A 33 -36.92 -10.65 14.18
CA GLN A 33 -35.82 -10.16 13.37
C GLN A 33 -34.85 -9.28 14.18
N ALA A 34 -35.37 -8.41 15.05
CA ALA A 34 -34.54 -7.60 15.96
C ALA A 34 -33.70 -8.49 16.91
N ALA A 35 -34.25 -9.60 17.37
CA ALA A 35 -33.50 -10.55 18.21
C ALA A 35 -32.46 -11.38 17.42
N LEU A 36 -32.73 -11.66 16.13
CA LEU A 36 -31.87 -12.50 15.29
C LEU A 36 -30.79 -11.74 14.52
N ILE A 37 -30.80 -10.40 14.54
CA ILE A 37 -29.86 -9.59 13.74
C ILE A 37 -28.39 -9.92 14.03
N HIS A 38 -28.07 -10.34 15.25
CA HIS A 38 -26.72 -10.74 15.62
C HIS A 38 -26.23 -12.01 14.93
N ASN A 39 -27.16 -12.85 14.44
CA ASN A 39 -26.87 -14.07 13.70
C ASN A 39 -26.83 -13.85 12.18
N ALA A 40 -27.25 -12.67 11.71
CA ALA A 40 -27.19 -12.33 10.30
C ALA A 40 -25.75 -12.19 9.81
N GLN A 41 -25.49 -12.69 8.61
CA GLN A 41 -24.17 -12.59 7.96
C GLN A 41 -23.93 -11.16 7.39
N ILE A 42 -23.82 -10.17 8.29
CA ILE A 42 -23.47 -8.79 7.93
C ILE A 42 -21.98 -8.63 8.25
N THR A 43 -21.12 -8.83 7.24
CA THR A 43 -19.70 -9.05 7.46
C THR A 43 -18.85 -8.64 6.23
N THR A 44 -17.53 -8.69 6.35
CA THR A 44 -16.61 -8.59 5.21
C THR A 44 -16.59 -9.91 4.44
N ILE A 45 -16.15 -9.88 3.16
CA ILE A 45 -16.02 -11.09 2.35
C ILE A 45 -15.03 -12.06 3.00
N ASP A 46 -13.87 -11.60 3.48
CA ASP A 46 -12.88 -12.44 4.17
C ASP A 46 -13.49 -13.15 5.39
N SER A 47 -14.26 -12.42 6.21
CA SER A 47 -14.92 -13.01 7.37
C SER A 47 -15.99 -14.04 6.95
N TYR A 48 -16.63 -13.82 5.80
CA TYR A 48 -17.56 -14.79 5.24
C TYR A 48 -16.82 -16.04 4.74
N CYS A 49 -15.69 -15.91 4.07
CA CYS A 49 -14.83 -17.04 3.72
C CYS A 49 -14.42 -17.85 4.95
N MET A 50 -13.99 -17.18 6.01
CA MET A 50 -13.64 -17.83 7.27
C MET A 50 -14.85 -18.57 7.91
N PHE A 51 -16.05 -17.98 7.80
CA PHE A 51 -17.28 -18.66 8.25
C PHE A 51 -17.53 -19.94 7.44
N LEU A 52 -17.42 -19.89 6.11
CA LEU A 52 -17.56 -21.07 5.24
C LEU A 52 -16.54 -22.16 5.61
N LEU A 53 -15.27 -21.79 5.72
CA LEU A 53 -14.20 -22.74 6.03
C LEU A 53 -14.37 -23.41 7.38
N ARG A 54 -14.73 -22.65 8.43
CA ARG A 54 -14.97 -23.22 9.78
C ARG A 54 -16.13 -24.19 9.83
N ASN A 55 -17.11 -24.05 8.96
CA ASN A 55 -18.25 -24.95 8.90
C ASN A 55 -18.02 -26.14 7.95
N HIS A 56 -17.17 -25.99 6.92
CA HIS A 56 -17.02 -26.97 5.83
C HIS A 56 -15.57 -27.43 5.60
N PHE A 57 -14.65 -27.21 6.56
CA PHE A 57 -13.24 -27.60 6.47
C PHE A 57 -13.04 -29.06 6.03
N HIS A 58 -13.95 -29.95 6.43
CA HIS A 58 -13.91 -31.38 6.14
C HIS A 58 -14.13 -31.73 4.67
N GLU A 59 -14.70 -30.82 3.87
CA GLU A 59 -14.96 -31.02 2.44
C GLU A 59 -13.71 -30.81 1.57
N ILE A 60 -12.72 -30.07 2.08
CA ILE A 60 -11.51 -29.66 1.35
C ILE A 60 -10.21 -30.14 2.00
N ASP A 61 -10.28 -31.12 2.91
CA ASP A 61 -9.12 -31.66 3.65
C ASP A 61 -8.31 -30.56 4.39
N LEU A 62 -9.00 -29.57 4.96
CA LEU A 62 -8.40 -28.51 5.75
C LEU A 62 -8.42 -28.92 7.24
N ASP A 63 -7.29 -28.71 7.94
CA ASP A 63 -7.21 -28.95 9.37
C ASP A 63 -8.12 -27.97 10.16
N PRO A 64 -8.99 -28.44 11.06
CA PRO A 64 -9.89 -27.55 11.83
C PRO A 64 -9.18 -26.51 12.71
N SER A 65 -7.91 -26.74 13.05
CA SER A 65 -7.11 -25.81 13.84
C SER A 65 -6.38 -24.76 12.98
N PHE A 66 -6.69 -24.67 11.68
CA PHE A 66 -6.11 -23.66 10.82
C PHE A 66 -6.30 -22.23 11.35
N ARG A 67 -5.33 -21.37 11.11
CA ARG A 67 -5.40 -19.94 11.43
C ARG A 67 -4.96 -19.09 10.25
N ILE A 68 -5.38 -17.84 10.26
CA ILE A 68 -4.79 -16.84 9.36
C ILE A 68 -3.40 -16.50 9.88
N GLY A 69 -2.39 -16.66 9.03
CA GLY A 69 -1.02 -16.31 9.35
C GLY A 69 -0.85 -14.80 9.50
N ASP A 70 0.01 -14.40 10.42
CA ASP A 70 0.43 -13.00 10.52
C ASP A 70 1.14 -12.57 9.22
N PRO A 71 0.91 -11.33 8.73
CA PRO A 71 1.54 -10.87 7.49
C PRO A 71 3.08 -11.00 7.48
N GLY A 72 3.74 -10.75 8.59
CA GLY A 72 5.19 -10.91 8.71
C GLY A 72 5.63 -12.37 8.69
N GLU A 73 4.86 -13.26 9.33
CA GLU A 73 5.07 -14.70 9.29
C GLU A 73 4.95 -15.26 7.87
N ILE A 74 3.88 -14.87 7.16
CA ILE A 74 3.69 -15.26 5.75
C ILE A 74 4.88 -14.80 4.89
N ARG A 75 5.34 -13.55 5.07
CA ARG A 75 6.49 -13.01 4.33
C ARG A 75 7.81 -13.74 4.61
N LEU A 76 8.04 -14.13 5.86
CA LEU A 76 9.19 -14.95 6.19
C LEU A 76 9.13 -16.31 5.48
N LEU A 77 7.96 -16.94 5.51
CA LEU A 77 7.75 -18.24 4.88
C LEU A 77 7.91 -18.15 3.36
N GLU A 78 7.30 -17.16 2.72
CA GLU A 78 7.44 -16.89 1.28
C GLU A 78 8.91 -16.77 0.87
N LYS A 79 9.72 -16.05 1.68
CA LYS A 79 11.13 -15.87 1.41
C LYS A 79 11.94 -17.15 1.59
N ASP A 80 11.69 -17.90 2.66
CA ASP A 80 12.41 -19.15 2.95
C ASP A 80 12.10 -20.20 1.86
N VAL A 81 10.84 -20.31 1.43
CA VAL A 81 10.42 -21.19 0.33
C VAL A 81 11.02 -20.75 -1.00
N MET A 82 11.01 -19.44 -1.31
CA MET A 82 11.59 -18.91 -2.54
C MET A 82 13.07 -19.26 -2.65
N GLN A 83 13.83 -19.07 -1.56
CA GLN A 83 15.24 -19.44 -1.52
C GLN A 83 15.44 -20.93 -1.78
N SER A 84 14.65 -21.79 -1.14
CA SER A 84 14.75 -23.24 -1.32
C SER A 84 14.43 -23.67 -2.76
N VAL A 85 13.39 -23.08 -3.38
CA VAL A 85 13.02 -23.36 -4.78
C VAL A 85 14.11 -22.94 -5.75
N LEU A 86 14.72 -21.78 -5.55
CA LEU A 86 15.83 -21.33 -6.39
C LEU A 86 17.07 -22.20 -6.23
N GLU A 87 17.44 -22.58 -5.01
CA GLU A 87 18.55 -23.51 -4.77
C GLU A 87 18.34 -24.85 -5.49
N GLU A 88 17.13 -25.38 -5.45
CA GLU A 88 16.78 -26.62 -6.16
C GLU A 88 16.82 -26.45 -7.69
N ALA A 89 16.31 -25.32 -8.20
CA ALA A 89 16.33 -25.00 -9.64
C ALA A 89 17.77 -24.88 -10.17
N TYR A 90 18.65 -24.23 -9.41
CA TYR A 90 20.08 -24.18 -9.74
C TYR A 90 20.74 -25.56 -9.67
N ALA A 91 20.38 -26.39 -8.72
CA ALA A 91 20.90 -27.76 -8.59
C ALA A 91 20.46 -28.65 -9.76
N LYS A 92 19.24 -28.52 -10.25
CA LYS A 92 18.72 -29.23 -11.44
C LYS A 92 19.36 -28.70 -12.73
N ALA A 93 19.71 -27.42 -12.76
CA ALA A 93 20.39 -26.75 -13.88
C ALA A 93 19.71 -26.96 -15.25
N GLU A 94 18.38 -26.88 -15.29
CA GLU A 94 17.62 -26.97 -16.53
C GLU A 94 17.97 -25.81 -17.47
N PRO A 95 18.18 -26.06 -18.78
CA PRO A 95 18.63 -25.03 -19.73
C PRO A 95 17.69 -23.80 -19.78
N SER A 96 16.37 -24.00 -19.72
CA SER A 96 15.36 -22.94 -19.75
C SER A 96 15.45 -22.03 -18.51
N PHE A 97 15.65 -22.64 -17.31
CA PHE A 97 15.85 -21.91 -16.07
C PHE A 97 17.17 -21.13 -16.09
N LEU A 98 18.27 -21.75 -16.55
CA LEU A 98 19.56 -21.05 -16.60
C LEU A 98 19.53 -19.87 -17.58
N GLU A 99 18.85 -20.00 -18.73
CA GLU A 99 18.65 -18.89 -19.67
C GLU A 99 17.80 -17.76 -19.04
N LEU A 100 16.77 -18.11 -18.28
CA LEU A 100 15.95 -17.16 -17.51
C LEU A 100 16.80 -16.43 -16.46
N ALA A 101 17.57 -17.17 -15.66
CA ALA A 101 18.44 -16.62 -14.61
C ALA A 101 19.50 -15.68 -15.20
N ASP A 102 20.16 -16.08 -16.29
CA ASP A 102 21.16 -15.26 -16.99
C ASP A 102 20.52 -13.97 -17.56
N ALA A 103 19.29 -14.06 -18.04
CA ALA A 103 18.58 -12.93 -18.61
C ALA A 103 18.11 -11.91 -17.55
N LEU A 104 17.69 -12.39 -16.35
CA LEU A 104 17.08 -11.57 -15.32
C LEU A 104 18.02 -11.17 -14.19
N SER A 105 19.08 -11.97 -13.93
CA SER A 105 20.03 -11.78 -12.83
C SER A 105 21.48 -11.67 -13.32
N PRO A 106 21.81 -10.72 -14.20
CA PRO A 106 23.13 -10.62 -14.78
C PRO A 106 24.25 -10.36 -13.76
N ASP A 107 23.90 -9.84 -12.58
CA ASP A 107 24.84 -9.52 -11.49
C ASP A 107 25.02 -10.69 -10.51
N ALA A 108 24.56 -11.89 -10.84
CA ALA A 108 24.53 -13.06 -9.95
C ALA A 108 23.78 -12.79 -8.61
N LYS A 109 22.76 -11.93 -8.63
CA LYS A 109 21.88 -11.63 -7.51
C LYS A 109 20.44 -11.96 -7.88
N ASP A 110 19.86 -12.94 -7.23
CA ASP A 110 18.53 -13.45 -7.57
C ASP A 110 17.36 -12.55 -7.15
N GLY A 111 17.61 -11.46 -6.42
CA GLY A 111 16.56 -10.59 -5.91
C GLY A 111 15.60 -10.01 -6.94
N ARG A 112 16.02 -9.89 -8.24
CA ARG A 112 15.13 -9.50 -9.33
C ARG A 112 14.25 -10.66 -9.78
N LEU A 113 14.81 -11.86 -9.88
CA LEU A 113 14.08 -13.07 -10.23
C LEU A 113 13.06 -13.42 -9.14
N GLU A 114 13.47 -13.37 -7.86
CA GLU A 114 12.60 -13.54 -6.70
C GLU A 114 11.40 -12.58 -6.77
N ALA A 115 11.65 -11.30 -7.03
CA ALA A 115 10.60 -10.28 -7.11
C ALA A 115 9.61 -10.54 -8.26
N LEU A 116 10.09 -11.03 -9.41
CA LEU A 116 9.23 -11.32 -10.56
C LEU A 116 8.38 -12.57 -10.34
N VAL A 117 8.93 -13.61 -9.72
CA VAL A 117 8.18 -14.82 -9.34
C VAL A 117 7.09 -14.46 -8.32
N ASP A 118 7.43 -13.66 -7.29
CA ASP A 118 6.47 -13.18 -6.30
C ASP A 118 5.35 -12.32 -6.94
N GLU A 119 5.71 -11.42 -7.85
CA GLU A 119 4.75 -10.58 -8.56
C GLU A 119 3.82 -11.40 -9.45
N LEU A 120 4.33 -12.38 -10.18
CA LEU A 120 3.53 -13.27 -11.02
C LEU A 120 2.64 -14.20 -10.17
N TYR A 121 3.16 -14.74 -9.08
CA TYR A 121 2.39 -15.54 -8.13
C TYR A 121 1.16 -14.77 -7.60
N ARG A 122 1.39 -13.53 -7.10
CA ARG A 122 0.31 -12.69 -6.57
C ARG A 122 -0.69 -12.26 -7.62
N TYR A 123 -0.21 -12.02 -8.85
CA TYR A 123 -1.11 -11.69 -9.93
C TYR A 123 -1.99 -12.88 -10.30
N ALA A 124 -1.41 -14.07 -10.45
CA ALA A 124 -2.15 -15.30 -10.70
C ALA A 124 -3.17 -15.59 -9.60
N ASP A 125 -2.83 -15.34 -8.34
CA ASP A 125 -3.70 -15.52 -7.18
C ASP A 125 -4.94 -14.60 -7.16
N SER A 126 -4.99 -13.59 -8.02
CA SER A 126 -6.21 -12.79 -8.22
C SER A 126 -7.25 -13.47 -9.13
N HIS A 127 -6.89 -14.58 -9.76
CA HIS A 127 -7.79 -15.38 -10.58
C HIS A 127 -8.45 -16.50 -9.76
N PRO A 128 -9.70 -16.86 -10.06
CA PRO A 128 -10.38 -17.96 -9.36
C PRO A 128 -9.62 -19.29 -9.42
N TRP A 129 -8.95 -19.55 -10.55
CA TRP A 129 -8.16 -20.75 -10.82
C TRP A 129 -6.75 -20.35 -11.27
N PRO A 130 -5.85 -20.02 -10.33
CA PRO A 130 -4.53 -19.47 -10.64
C PRO A 130 -3.67 -20.38 -11.52
N GLU A 131 -3.67 -21.67 -11.24
CA GLU A 131 -2.88 -22.66 -11.98
C GLU A 131 -3.37 -22.79 -13.43
N GLU A 132 -4.68 -22.83 -13.64
CA GLU A 132 -5.27 -22.92 -14.97
C GLU A 132 -4.98 -21.68 -15.80
N TRP A 133 -5.02 -20.50 -15.19
CA TRP A 133 -4.65 -19.25 -15.85
C TRP A 133 -3.17 -19.24 -16.25
N LEU A 134 -2.26 -19.66 -15.38
CA LEU A 134 -0.82 -19.78 -15.71
C LEU A 134 -0.57 -20.78 -16.84
N LEU A 135 -1.24 -21.94 -16.80
CA LEU A 135 -1.13 -22.95 -17.84
C LEU A 135 -1.72 -22.49 -19.19
N HIS A 136 -2.81 -21.71 -19.15
CA HIS A 136 -3.37 -21.09 -20.34
C HIS A 136 -2.40 -20.09 -20.97
N CYS A 137 -1.85 -19.18 -20.17
CA CYS A 137 -0.81 -18.22 -20.63
C CYS A 137 0.40 -18.95 -21.21
N ARG A 138 0.86 -20.03 -20.56
CA ARG A 138 1.96 -20.86 -21.03
C ARG A 138 1.68 -21.41 -22.43
N LYS A 139 0.50 -21.99 -22.63
CA LYS A 139 0.10 -22.57 -23.90
C LYS A 139 0.05 -21.54 -25.02
N GLU A 140 -0.53 -20.37 -24.79
CA GLU A 140 -0.57 -19.30 -25.78
C GLU A 140 0.84 -18.82 -26.18
N LEU A 141 1.76 -18.76 -25.22
CA LEU A 141 3.15 -18.37 -25.45
C LEU A 141 3.94 -19.44 -26.23
N GLU A 142 3.65 -20.72 -26.04
CA GLU A 142 4.29 -21.83 -26.80
C GLU A 142 3.82 -21.91 -28.25
N GLU A 143 2.60 -21.45 -28.55
CA GLU A 143 1.96 -21.55 -29.86
C GLU A 143 2.16 -20.29 -30.75
N ILE A 144 3.13 -19.43 -30.47
CA ILE A 144 3.36 -18.15 -31.19
C ILE A 144 3.82 -18.39 -32.64
N THR A 145 2.95 -18.08 -33.59
CA THR A 145 3.18 -18.01 -35.03
C THR A 145 2.63 -16.72 -35.61
N ALA A 146 2.90 -16.41 -36.90
CA ALA A 146 2.31 -15.23 -37.53
C ALA A 146 0.79 -15.26 -37.54
N ASP A 147 0.18 -16.42 -37.74
CA ASP A 147 -1.28 -16.61 -37.81
C ASP A 147 -1.91 -16.50 -36.42
N THR A 148 -1.30 -17.10 -35.39
CA THR A 148 -1.82 -17.01 -34.01
C THR A 148 -1.72 -15.59 -33.47
N LEU A 149 -0.62 -14.88 -33.72
CA LEU A 149 -0.44 -13.47 -33.32
C LEU A 149 -1.50 -12.56 -33.93
N TRP A 150 -1.85 -12.79 -35.22
CA TRP A 150 -2.86 -11.97 -35.89
C TRP A 150 -4.25 -12.08 -35.25
N GLN A 151 -4.55 -13.22 -34.64
CA GLN A 151 -5.84 -13.49 -33.98
C GLN A 151 -5.91 -12.97 -32.54
N THR A 152 -4.78 -12.56 -31.94
CA THR A 152 -4.75 -12.10 -30.53
C THR A 152 -5.53 -10.81 -30.32
N GLN A 153 -6.09 -10.65 -29.12
CA GLN A 153 -6.82 -9.44 -28.72
C GLN A 153 -5.92 -8.21 -28.75
N TRP A 154 -4.65 -8.32 -28.35
CA TRP A 154 -3.72 -7.20 -28.36
C TRP A 154 -3.33 -6.75 -29.78
N MET A 155 -3.30 -7.66 -30.77
CA MET A 155 -3.11 -7.28 -32.18
C MET A 155 -4.32 -6.50 -32.71
N GLN A 156 -5.54 -6.93 -32.38
CA GLN A 156 -6.77 -6.19 -32.72
C GLN A 156 -6.79 -4.80 -32.04
N TYR A 157 -6.30 -4.72 -30.83
CA TYR A 157 -6.14 -3.44 -30.13
C TYR A 157 -5.10 -2.54 -30.85
N LEU A 158 -3.98 -3.07 -31.33
CA LEU A 158 -3.02 -2.31 -32.12
C LEU A 158 -3.68 -1.69 -33.34
N LEU A 159 -4.48 -2.46 -34.08
CA LEU A 159 -5.21 -1.95 -35.25
C LEU A 159 -6.17 -0.81 -34.89
N GLN A 160 -6.94 -0.98 -33.84
CA GLN A 160 -7.82 0.08 -33.33
C GLN A 160 -7.05 1.33 -32.89
N ARG A 161 -5.92 1.15 -32.20
CA ARG A 161 -5.06 2.27 -31.76
C ARG A 161 -4.43 3.00 -32.94
N LEU A 162 -3.99 2.26 -33.95
CA LEU A 162 -3.45 2.83 -35.20
C LEU A 162 -4.48 3.71 -35.89
N GLU A 163 -5.72 3.23 -36.07
CA GLU A 163 -6.80 4.01 -36.69
C GLU A 163 -7.12 5.26 -35.86
N LYS A 164 -7.35 5.12 -34.52
CA LYS A 164 -7.67 6.27 -33.64
C LYS A 164 -6.55 7.30 -33.62
N THR A 165 -5.30 6.88 -33.61
CA THR A 165 -4.14 7.79 -33.61
C THR A 165 -4.01 8.54 -34.92
N LEU A 166 -4.23 7.88 -36.05
CA LEU A 166 -4.26 8.53 -37.36
C LEU A 166 -5.42 9.50 -37.49
N GLN A 167 -6.61 9.16 -36.94
CA GLN A 167 -7.77 10.03 -36.89
C GLN A 167 -7.50 11.29 -36.06
N ALA A 168 -6.85 11.15 -34.90
CA ALA A 168 -6.43 12.27 -34.08
C ALA A 168 -5.42 13.17 -34.83
N ALA A 169 -4.45 12.56 -35.53
CA ALA A 169 -3.48 13.32 -36.33
C ALA A 169 -4.15 14.11 -37.44
N VAL A 170 -5.12 13.52 -38.16
CA VAL A 170 -5.94 14.25 -39.17
C VAL A 170 -6.70 15.39 -38.52
N SER A 171 -7.35 15.21 -37.37
CA SER A 171 -8.05 16.25 -36.64
C SER A 171 -7.14 17.41 -36.25
N LEU A 172 -5.94 17.13 -35.77
CA LEU A 172 -4.94 18.14 -35.40
C LEU A 172 -4.42 18.90 -36.64
N ALA A 173 -4.24 18.22 -37.79
CA ALA A 173 -3.86 18.87 -39.04
C ALA A 173 -4.95 19.80 -39.52
N GLY A 174 -6.23 19.40 -39.51
CA GLY A 174 -7.36 20.24 -39.82
C GLY A 174 -7.49 21.43 -38.87
N ALA A 175 -7.23 21.25 -37.57
CA ALA A 175 -7.19 22.36 -36.61
C ALA A 175 -6.05 23.35 -36.93
N ALA A 176 -4.89 22.89 -37.34
CA ALA A 176 -3.78 23.75 -37.77
C ALA A 176 -4.12 24.56 -39.01
N GLN A 177 -4.85 24.00 -39.98
CA GLN A 177 -5.35 24.72 -41.16
C GLN A 177 -6.35 25.81 -40.79
N LYS A 178 -7.32 25.51 -39.89
CA LYS A 178 -8.27 26.50 -39.37
C LYS A 178 -7.58 27.70 -38.72
N VAL A 179 -6.43 27.47 -38.03
CA VAL A 179 -5.62 28.56 -37.48
C VAL A 179 -5.04 29.44 -38.59
N CYS A 180 -4.66 28.86 -39.75
CA CYS A 180 -4.13 29.61 -40.89
C CYS A 180 -5.21 30.47 -41.58
N GLU A 181 -6.47 30.09 -41.49
CA GLU A 181 -7.63 30.80 -42.07
C GLU A 181 -8.07 32.02 -41.26
N LYS A 182 -7.62 32.16 -40.01
CA LYS A 182 -7.92 33.33 -39.16
C LYS A 182 -7.35 34.62 -39.77
N PRO A 183 -7.95 35.80 -39.49
CA PRO A 183 -7.47 37.07 -40.05
C PRO A 183 -5.99 37.38 -39.76
N ALA A 184 -5.48 36.97 -38.59
CA ALA A 184 -4.05 37.07 -38.22
C ALA A 184 -3.31 35.75 -38.39
N GLY A 185 -3.89 34.77 -39.04
CA GLY A 185 -3.33 33.41 -39.17
C GLY A 185 -2.14 33.34 -40.14
N PRO A 186 -1.27 32.34 -39.96
CA PRO A 186 -0.07 32.16 -40.79
C PRO A 186 -0.40 31.52 -42.16
N TYR A 187 -1.11 32.23 -43.02
CA TYR A 187 -1.54 31.77 -44.36
C TYR A 187 -0.41 31.12 -45.18
N MET A 188 0.85 31.52 -44.94
CA MET A 188 2.01 30.98 -45.62
C MET A 188 2.32 29.54 -45.23
N TYR A 189 1.62 28.97 -44.24
CA TYR A 189 1.79 27.55 -43.86
C TYR A 189 0.71 26.66 -44.50
N ALA A 190 -0.37 27.25 -45.07
CA ALA A 190 -1.51 26.50 -45.55
C ALA A 190 -1.19 25.38 -46.53
N GLU A 191 -0.41 25.62 -47.58
CA GLU A 191 -0.03 24.61 -48.58
C GLU A 191 0.75 23.44 -47.95
N CYS A 192 1.64 23.74 -47.02
CA CYS A 192 2.42 22.71 -46.34
C CYS A 192 1.55 21.85 -45.42
N LEU A 193 0.60 22.45 -44.72
CA LEU A 193 -0.34 21.76 -43.83
C LEU A 193 -1.37 20.93 -44.59
N GLU A 194 -1.80 21.39 -45.77
CA GLU A 194 -2.67 20.64 -46.69
C GLU A 194 -2.00 19.38 -47.20
N GLN A 195 -0.70 19.44 -47.54
CA GLN A 195 0.08 18.27 -47.94
C GLN A 195 0.24 17.29 -46.79
N ASP A 196 0.51 17.79 -45.59
CA ASP A 196 0.62 16.97 -44.40
C ASP A 196 -0.72 16.26 -44.09
N GLU A 197 -1.86 16.97 -44.16
CA GLU A 197 -3.20 16.41 -43.94
C GLU A 197 -3.57 15.37 -44.98
N ALA A 198 -3.31 15.60 -46.26
CA ALA A 198 -3.57 14.65 -47.34
C ALA A 198 -2.78 13.32 -47.12
N PHE A 199 -1.55 13.41 -46.67
CA PHE A 199 -0.76 12.23 -46.32
C PHE A 199 -1.39 11.46 -45.12
N LEU A 200 -1.84 12.17 -44.08
CA LEU A 200 -2.48 11.58 -42.90
C LEU A 200 -3.80 10.91 -43.25
N GLN A 201 -4.65 11.56 -44.10
CA GLN A 201 -5.91 10.99 -44.56
C GLN A 201 -5.70 9.72 -45.40
N ASP A 202 -4.66 9.67 -46.23
CA ASP A 202 -4.33 8.47 -46.99
C ASP A 202 -3.83 7.33 -46.11
N CYS A 203 -3.01 7.62 -45.10
CA CYS A 203 -2.61 6.61 -44.10
C CYS A 203 -3.83 6.09 -43.32
N LEU A 204 -4.76 6.95 -42.94
CA LEU A 204 -6.02 6.59 -42.27
C LEU A 204 -6.92 5.72 -43.18
N ALA A 205 -7.02 6.03 -44.47
CA ALA A 205 -7.76 5.20 -45.39
C ALA A 205 -7.15 3.81 -45.54
N GLN A 206 -5.80 3.73 -45.62
CA GLN A 206 -5.09 2.43 -45.65
C GLN A 206 -5.25 1.62 -44.38
N SER A 207 -5.23 2.23 -43.20
CA SER A 207 -5.37 1.52 -41.90
C SER A 207 -6.68 0.72 -41.80
N ARG A 208 -7.73 1.14 -42.51
CA ARG A 208 -9.04 0.46 -42.53
C ARG A 208 -9.09 -0.78 -43.44
N HIS A 209 -8.07 -0.99 -44.26
CA HIS A 209 -8.01 -2.07 -45.25
C HIS A 209 -6.89 -3.08 -44.94
N ILE A 210 -6.30 -3.05 -43.75
CA ILE A 210 -5.25 -3.99 -43.34
C ILE A 210 -5.86 -5.37 -43.16
N ALA A 211 -5.37 -6.37 -43.91
CA ALA A 211 -5.87 -7.74 -43.84
C ALA A 211 -4.89 -8.74 -43.18
N GLY A 212 -3.65 -8.32 -42.93
CA GLY A 212 -2.63 -9.18 -42.34
C GLY A 212 -1.40 -8.39 -41.86
N ILE A 213 -0.44 -9.11 -41.30
CA ILE A 213 0.80 -8.52 -40.78
C ILE A 213 1.60 -7.79 -41.83
N GLU A 214 1.65 -8.31 -43.06
CA GLU A 214 2.39 -7.69 -44.16
C GLU A 214 1.83 -6.29 -44.49
N ASP A 215 0.50 -6.16 -44.60
CA ASP A 215 -0.14 -4.86 -44.86
C ASP A 215 0.11 -3.87 -43.72
N LEU A 216 0.05 -4.36 -42.50
CA LEU A 216 0.31 -3.57 -41.31
C LEU A 216 1.74 -3.01 -41.34
N TYR A 217 2.73 -3.84 -41.61
CA TYR A 217 4.13 -3.42 -41.68
C TYR A 217 4.42 -2.52 -42.89
N ALA A 218 3.74 -2.72 -44.02
CA ALA A 218 3.84 -1.82 -45.18
C ALA A 218 3.37 -0.40 -44.83
N LEU A 219 2.25 -0.27 -44.12
CA LEU A 219 1.79 1.03 -43.61
C LEU A 219 2.76 1.61 -42.57
N GLY A 220 3.27 0.77 -41.65
CA GLY A 220 4.26 1.17 -40.65
C GLY A 220 5.55 1.69 -41.25
N GLU A 221 6.07 1.05 -42.29
CA GLU A 221 7.23 1.51 -43.05
C GLU A 221 7.00 2.86 -43.73
N ARG A 222 5.80 3.05 -44.29
CA ARG A 222 5.40 4.31 -44.90
C ARG A 222 5.35 5.46 -43.89
N ILE A 223 4.76 5.22 -42.66
CA ILE A 223 4.73 6.18 -41.57
C ILE A 223 6.14 6.51 -41.09
N SER A 224 7.02 5.51 -40.96
CA SER A 224 8.39 5.68 -40.46
C SER A 224 9.29 6.47 -41.43
N LYS A 225 9.03 6.37 -42.72
CA LYS A 225 9.83 7.03 -43.79
C LYS A 225 9.30 8.38 -44.25
N VAL A 226 8.24 8.91 -43.58
CA VAL A 226 7.61 10.20 -43.96
C VAL A 226 8.61 11.35 -43.87
N LYS A 227 8.68 12.15 -44.94
CA LYS A 227 9.49 13.37 -45.02
C LYS A 227 8.60 14.58 -44.96
N TRP A 228 8.61 15.26 -43.83
CA TRP A 228 7.82 16.47 -43.64
C TRP A 228 8.43 17.67 -44.38
N SER A 229 7.59 18.39 -45.13
CA SER A 229 7.97 19.66 -45.77
C SER A 229 8.30 20.72 -44.74
N MET A 230 9.23 21.62 -45.05
CA MET A 230 9.57 22.72 -44.14
C MET A 230 8.52 23.83 -44.23
N LEU A 231 8.12 24.35 -43.06
CA LEU A 231 7.25 25.55 -43.03
C LEU A 231 7.93 26.76 -43.65
N SER A 232 7.17 27.59 -44.35
CA SER A 232 7.65 28.83 -44.95
C SER A 232 8.37 29.71 -43.93
N ARG A 233 9.52 30.28 -44.30
CA ARG A 233 10.27 31.25 -43.49
C ARG A 233 9.85 32.70 -43.74
N LYS A 234 8.84 32.93 -44.56
CA LYS A 234 8.31 34.26 -44.86
C LYS A 234 7.88 34.95 -43.55
N LYS A 235 8.34 36.17 -43.33
CA LYS A 235 7.89 37.05 -42.26
C LYS A 235 6.85 37.99 -42.83
N ASP A 236 5.74 38.11 -42.11
CA ASP A 236 4.66 39.04 -42.48
C ASP A 236 4.10 39.62 -41.17
N GLU A 237 4.06 40.94 -41.08
CA GLU A 237 3.62 41.69 -39.90
C GLU A 237 2.10 41.58 -39.64
N SER A 238 1.34 41.16 -40.63
CA SER A 238 -0.09 40.91 -40.47
C SER A 238 -0.42 39.60 -39.73
N VAL A 239 0.57 38.74 -39.59
CA VAL A 239 0.44 37.43 -38.93
C VAL A 239 0.75 37.56 -37.44
N GLY A 240 -0.19 37.20 -36.60
CA GLY A 240 -0.02 37.15 -35.15
C GLY A 240 1.01 36.09 -34.72
N GLU A 241 1.88 36.44 -33.79
CA GLU A 241 2.88 35.49 -33.28
C GLU A 241 2.20 34.36 -32.49
N ALA A 242 1.08 34.62 -31.78
CA ALA A 242 0.30 33.62 -31.06
C ALA A 242 -0.26 32.56 -32.01
N GLU A 243 -0.91 33.00 -33.12
CA GLU A 243 -1.46 32.11 -34.16
C GLU A 243 -0.35 31.32 -34.85
N ARG A 244 0.82 31.91 -35.06
CA ARG A 244 1.97 31.27 -35.65
C ARG A 244 2.50 30.14 -34.73
N GLN A 245 2.61 30.40 -33.45
CA GLN A 245 3.05 29.39 -32.44
C GLN A 245 1.98 28.30 -32.28
N GLN A 246 0.71 28.64 -32.29
CA GLN A 246 -0.39 27.68 -32.23
C GLN A 246 -0.36 26.72 -33.42
N ALA A 247 -0.24 27.19 -34.65
CA ALA A 247 -0.17 26.35 -35.86
C ALA A 247 1.06 25.42 -35.82
N LYS A 248 2.21 25.92 -35.33
CA LYS A 248 3.41 25.10 -35.16
C LYS A 248 3.22 24.02 -34.11
N LYS A 249 2.66 24.37 -32.96
CA LYS A 249 2.40 23.43 -31.87
C LYS A 249 1.48 22.30 -32.32
N LEU A 250 0.40 22.60 -33.02
CA LEU A 250 -0.53 21.61 -33.57
C LEU A 250 0.19 20.67 -34.55
N ARG A 251 1.05 21.25 -35.45
CA ARG A 251 1.84 20.49 -36.39
C ARG A 251 2.80 19.54 -35.72
N ASP A 252 3.51 20.04 -34.71
CA ASP A 252 4.47 19.21 -33.94
C ASP A 252 3.76 18.10 -33.20
N SER A 253 2.53 18.33 -32.69
CA SER A 253 1.72 17.32 -32.03
C SER A 253 1.41 16.12 -32.91
N TYR A 254 0.90 16.31 -34.14
CA TYR A 254 0.65 15.17 -35.03
C TYR A 254 1.93 14.48 -35.54
N LYS A 255 3.04 15.20 -35.67
CA LYS A 255 4.33 14.58 -35.98
C LYS A 255 4.80 13.68 -34.83
N ILE A 256 4.63 14.11 -33.59
CA ILE A 256 4.94 13.31 -32.40
C ILE A 256 4.06 12.06 -32.37
N LEU A 257 2.77 12.18 -32.73
CA LEU A 257 1.87 11.03 -32.80
C LEU A 257 2.37 9.98 -33.81
N LEU A 258 2.72 10.40 -35.01
CA LEU A 258 3.26 9.48 -36.01
C LEU A 258 4.60 8.90 -35.62
N ALA A 259 5.47 9.70 -34.99
CA ALA A 259 6.75 9.20 -34.48
C ALA A 259 6.56 8.12 -33.42
N LYS A 260 5.55 8.26 -32.52
CA LYS A 260 5.20 7.20 -31.55
C LYS A 260 4.69 5.94 -32.25
N LEU A 261 3.84 6.07 -33.27
CA LEU A 261 3.39 4.91 -34.06
C LEU A 261 4.56 4.23 -34.80
N ALA A 262 5.50 4.99 -35.36
CA ALA A 262 6.66 4.45 -36.06
C ALA A 262 7.54 3.55 -35.17
N VAL A 263 7.54 3.75 -33.86
CA VAL A 263 8.30 2.91 -32.91
C VAL A 263 7.81 1.46 -32.93
N TYR A 264 6.51 1.21 -33.13
CA TYR A 264 5.97 -0.16 -33.19
C TYR A 264 6.45 -0.94 -34.41
N PHE A 265 6.90 -0.26 -35.45
CA PHE A 265 7.36 -0.81 -36.74
C PHE A 265 8.86 -0.63 -36.96
N SER A 266 9.63 -0.47 -35.87
CA SER A 266 11.10 -0.28 -35.96
C SER A 266 11.83 -1.50 -36.51
N ASP A 267 11.29 -2.68 -36.32
CA ASP A 267 11.81 -3.95 -36.81
C ASP A 267 10.99 -4.45 -37.99
N PRO A 268 11.61 -5.21 -38.95
CA PRO A 268 10.85 -6.00 -39.90
C PRO A 268 9.97 -7.07 -39.25
N ALA A 269 8.89 -7.49 -39.89
CA ALA A 269 7.91 -8.44 -39.33
C ALA A 269 8.53 -9.79 -38.90
N ASP A 270 9.52 -10.30 -39.68
CA ASP A 270 10.20 -11.56 -39.35
C ASP A 270 11.10 -11.45 -38.11
N ILE A 271 11.70 -10.29 -37.88
CA ILE A 271 12.51 -10.02 -36.69
C ILE A 271 11.59 -9.84 -35.48
N MET A 272 10.47 -9.12 -35.66
CA MET A 272 9.46 -8.97 -34.58
C MET A 272 8.98 -10.35 -34.10
N LEU A 273 8.58 -11.25 -35.02
CA LEU A 273 8.12 -12.59 -34.66
C LEU A 273 9.17 -13.38 -33.88
N LYS A 274 10.46 -13.33 -34.32
CA LYS A 274 11.56 -14.00 -33.60
C LYS A 274 11.74 -13.44 -32.18
N ARG A 275 11.59 -12.12 -31.99
CA ARG A 275 11.72 -11.48 -30.69
C ARG A 275 10.55 -11.84 -29.78
N GLU A 276 9.33 -11.94 -30.32
CA GLU A 276 8.16 -12.44 -29.57
C GLU A 276 8.40 -13.88 -29.10
N GLN A 277 8.89 -14.77 -29.98
CA GLN A 277 9.20 -16.16 -29.64
C GLN A 277 10.29 -16.28 -28.57
N GLN A 278 11.34 -15.44 -28.65
CA GLN A 278 12.40 -15.42 -27.63
C GLN A 278 11.88 -14.95 -26.27
N ALA A 279 11.07 -13.90 -26.24
CA ALA A 279 10.47 -13.41 -25.00
C ALA A 279 9.48 -14.42 -24.43
N ALA A 280 8.72 -15.10 -25.29
CA ALA A 280 7.79 -16.15 -24.90
C ALA A 280 8.51 -17.32 -24.22
N ALA A 281 9.65 -17.76 -24.72
CA ALA A 281 10.44 -18.83 -24.09
C ALA A 281 10.88 -18.46 -22.67
N LEU A 282 11.32 -17.21 -22.44
CA LEU A 282 11.65 -16.71 -21.10
C LEU A 282 10.42 -16.60 -20.20
N SER A 283 9.28 -16.16 -20.76
CA SER A 283 8.02 -16.07 -20.02
C SER A 283 7.50 -17.44 -19.60
N VAL A 284 7.63 -18.46 -20.47
CA VAL A 284 7.30 -19.86 -20.15
C VAL A 284 8.17 -20.38 -18.99
N ALA A 285 9.48 -20.13 -19.03
CA ALA A 285 10.38 -20.54 -17.95
C ALA A 285 10.04 -19.83 -16.61
N LEU A 286 9.61 -18.57 -16.65
CA LEU A 286 9.14 -17.83 -15.47
C LEU A 286 7.83 -18.42 -14.93
N ILE A 287 6.90 -18.80 -15.80
CA ILE A 287 5.65 -19.48 -15.41
C ILE A 287 5.96 -20.81 -14.74
N ASP A 288 6.83 -21.64 -15.35
CA ASP A 288 7.20 -22.95 -14.81
C ASP A 288 7.82 -22.82 -13.41
N LEU A 289 8.72 -21.86 -13.22
CA LEU A 289 9.30 -21.58 -11.90
C LEU A 289 8.25 -21.09 -10.90
N THR A 290 7.30 -20.28 -11.32
CA THR A 290 6.21 -19.78 -10.47
C THR A 290 5.26 -20.89 -10.06
N LEU A 291 4.97 -21.86 -10.93
CA LEU A 291 4.17 -23.03 -10.60
C LEU A 291 4.86 -23.89 -9.53
N VAL A 292 6.17 -24.12 -9.66
CA VAL A 292 6.97 -24.86 -8.64
C VAL A 292 6.96 -24.11 -7.31
N TYR A 293 7.15 -22.79 -7.34
CA TYR A 293 7.08 -21.96 -6.13
C TYR A 293 5.70 -22.02 -5.46
N ARG A 294 4.63 -21.94 -6.25
CA ARG A 294 3.24 -22.01 -5.76
C ARG A 294 2.98 -23.33 -5.03
N GLU A 295 3.37 -24.46 -5.62
CA GLU A 295 3.21 -25.78 -5.01
C GLU A 295 4.00 -25.90 -3.70
N ALA A 296 5.26 -25.46 -3.72
CA ALA A 296 6.14 -25.51 -2.53
C ALA A 296 5.61 -24.62 -1.41
N LEU A 297 5.08 -23.42 -1.73
CA LEU A 297 4.53 -22.51 -0.74
C LEU A 297 3.21 -23.04 -0.15
N ALA A 298 2.34 -23.62 -0.97
CA ALA A 298 1.10 -24.24 -0.50
C ALA A 298 1.39 -25.40 0.47
N GLN A 299 2.40 -26.21 0.16
CA GLN A 299 2.84 -27.30 1.03
C GLN A 299 3.41 -26.77 2.36
N ALA A 300 4.24 -25.72 2.30
CA ALA A 300 4.83 -25.12 3.50
C ALA A 300 3.77 -24.46 4.41
N LYS A 301 2.76 -23.81 3.84
CA LYS A 301 1.61 -23.27 4.59
C LYS A 301 0.79 -24.39 5.23
N LYS A 302 0.53 -25.48 4.50
CA LYS A 302 -0.19 -26.67 5.01
C LYS A 302 0.56 -27.31 6.18
N GLU A 303 1.88 -27.46 6.13
CA GLU A 303 2.70 -28.00 7.21
C GLU A 303 2.65 -27.16 8.50
N LYS A 304 2.52 -25.84 8.36
CA LYS A 304 2.37 -24.90 9.47
C LYS A 304 0.92 -24.66 9.89
N ASN A 305 -0.02 -25.24 9.16
CA ASN A 305 -1.47 -25.07 9.37
C ASN A 305 -1.93 -23.62 9.34
N ILE A 306 -1.37 -22.83 8.42
CA ILE A 306 -1.67 -21.41 8.22
C ILE A 306 -2.20 -21.15 6.82
N LEU A 307 -3.10 -20.17 6.71
CA LEU A 307 -3.61 -19.63 5.46
C LEU A 307 -3.36 -18.12 5.44
N ASP A 308 -3.16 -17.55 4.28
CA ASP A 308 -3.37 -16.11 4.10
C ASP A 308 -4.82 -15.82 3.65
N PHE A 309 -5.13 -14.54 3.42
CA PHE A 309 -6.49 -14.16 3.01
C PHE A 309 -6.84 -14.66 1.61
N SER A 310 -5.89 -14.69 0.69
CA SER A 310 -6.10 -15.24 -0.65
C SER A 310 -6.33 -16.75 -0.60
N ASP A 311 -5.55 -17.50 0.19
CA ASP A 311 -5.77 -18.91 0.42
C ASP A 311 -7.18 -19.19 0.97
N ALA A 312 -7.65 -18.33 1.90
CA ALA A 312 -8.99 -18.47 2.48
C ALA A 312 -10.09 -18.21 1.45
N GLU A 313 -9.92 -17.23 0.55
CA GLU A 313 -10.86 -16.99 -0.56
C GLU A 313 -10.91 -18.20 -1.51
N HIS A 314 -9.76 -18.73 -1.94
CA HIS A 314 -9.68 -19.90 -2.84
C HIS A 314 -10.18 -21.19 -2.17
N ALA A 315 -9.86 -21.41 -0.92
CA ALA A 315 -10.36 -22.54 -0.15
C ALA A 315 -11.90 -22.48 0.01
N ALA A 316 -12.44 -21.29 0.30
CA ALA A 316 -13.89 -21.09 0.36
C ALA A 316 -14.55 -21.31 -1.01
N LEU A 317 -13.90 -20.88 -2.09
CA LEU A 317 -14.36 -21.15 -3.45
C LEU A 317 -14.38 -22.64 -3.76
N SER A 318 -13.37 -23.40 -3.32
CA SER A 318 -13.28 -24.86 -3.51
C SER A 318 -14.35 -25.63 -2.71
N VAL A 319 -14.88 -25.06 -1.62
CA VAL A 319 -16.07 -25.60 -0.93
C VAL A 319 -17.34 -25.44 -1.79
N LEU A 320 -17.43 -24.34 -2.55
CA LEU A 320 -18.63 -23.97 -3.30
C LEU A 320 -18.66 -24.50 -4.74
N ILE A 321 -17.47 -24.64 -5.36
CA ILE A 321 -17.33 -25.09 -6.75
C ILE A 321 -16.32 -26.24 -6.81
N ARG A 322 -16.68 -27.32 -7.54
CA ARG A 322 -15.78 -28.42 -7.84
C ARG A 322 -16.04 -28.91 -9.26
N ASP A 323 -14.97 -29.09 -10.04
CA ASP A 323 -15.08 -29.56 -11.45
C ASP A 323 -16.03 -28.67 -12.28
N ASP A 324 -15.93 -27.34 -12.13
CA ASP A 324 -16.77 -26.31 -12.76
C ASP A 324 -18.27 -26.39 -12.41
N GLU A 325 -18.67 -27.22 -11.45
CA GLU A 325 -20.05 -27.35 -11.00
C GLU A 325 -20.23 -26.89 -9.55
N LEU A 326 -21.43 -26.36 -9.25
CA LEU A 326 -21.81 -25.99 -7.89
C LEU A 326 -21.96 -27.24 -7.01
N THR A 327 -21.31 -27.22 -5.85
CA THR A 327 -21.42 -28.29 -4.84
C THR A 327 -22.81 -28.30 -4.19
N GLU A 328 -23.12 -29.37 -3.47
CA GLU A 328 -24.35 -29.44 -2.67
C GLU A 328 -24.36 -28.41 -1.55
N THR A 329 -23.19 -28.06 -1.02
CA THR A 329 -23.02 -26.98 -0.04
C THR A 329 -23.42 -25.64 -0.65
N ALA A 330 -22.95 -25.30 -1.85
CA ALA A 330 -23.35 -24.06 -2.55
C ALA A 330 -24.87 -24.03 -2.77
N LYS A 331 -25.46 -25.13 -3.26
CA LYS A 331 -26.92 -25.25 -3.47
C LYS A 331 -27.71 -25.09 -2.16
N SER A 332 -27.19 -25.60 -1.04
CA SER A 332 -27.81 -25.42 0.28
C SER A 332 -27.81 -23.95 0.72
N TYR A 333 -26.72 -23.19 0.48
CA TYR A 333 -26.68 -21.74 0.76
C TYR A 333 -27.59 -20.96 -0.17
N GLN A 334 -27.69 -21.31 -1.47
CA GLN A 334 -28.67 -20.72 -2.39
C GLN A 334 -30.13 -20.92 -1.93
N ALA A 335 -30.40 -22.03 -1.28
CA ALA A 335 -31.73 -22.31 -0.71
C ALA A 335 -31.96 -21.62 0.64
N PHE A 336 -30.89 -21.38 1.38
CA PHE A 336 -30.93 -20.78 2.71
C PHE A 336 -31.06 -19.27 2.68
N TYR A 337 -30.29 -18.57 1.81
CA TYR A 337 -30.33 -17.11 1.72
C TYR A 337 -31.58 -16.67 0.93
N GLU A 338 -32.33 -15.72 1.52
CA GLU A 338 -33.42 -15.03 0.84
C GLU A 338 -32.91 -13.93 -0.08
N GLU A 339 -31.89 -13.19 0.37
CA GLU A 339 -31.25 -12.10 -0.37
C GLU A 339 -29.73 -12.06 -0.06
N VAL A 340 -28.94 -11.77 -1.10
CA VAL A 340 -27.50 -11.54 -1.01
C VAL A 340 -27.23 -10.08 -1.40
N MET A 341 -26.88 -9.24 -0.41
CA MET A 341 -26.68 -7.81 -0.59
C MET A 341 -25.20 -7.47 -0.57
N ILE A 342 -24.73 -6.76 -1.59
CA ILE A 342 -23.33 -6.42 -1.78
C ILE A 342 -23.23 -4.91 -1.97
N ASP A 343 -22.45 -4.26 -1.13
CA ASP A 343 -22.12 -2.84 -1.24
C ASP A 343 -20.73 -2.65 -1.86
N GLU A 344 -20.46 -1.46 -2.43
CA GLU A 344 -19.19 -1.12 -3.11
C GLU A 344 -18.79 -2.19 -4.17
N TYR A 345 -19.77 -2.72 -4.89
CA TYR A 345 -19.57 -3.85 -5.80
C TYR A 345 -18.54 -3.59 -6.91
N GLN A 346 -18.30 -2.31 -7.27
CA GLN A 346 -17.28 -1.91 -8.26
C GLN A 346 -15.83 -2.20 -7.82
N ASP A 347 -15.61 -2.55 -6.56
CA ASP A 347 -14.27 -2.87 -6.03
C ASP A 347 -14.03 -4.40 -5.91
N SER A 348 -14.98 -5.23 -6.36
CA SER A 348 -14.85 -6.69 -6.32
C SER A 348 -13.82 -7.21 -7.33
N ASN A 349 -13.13 -8.29 -6.96
CA ASN A 349 -12.27 -9.07 -7.84
C ASN A 349 -13.02 -10.30 -8.40
N MET A 350 -12.38 -11.07 -9.30
CA MET A 350 -12.98 -12.25 -9.93
C MET A 350 -13.29 -13.37 -8.94
N VAL A 351 -12.41 -13.60 -7.95
CA VAL A 351 -12.60 -14.65 -6.92
C VAL A 351 -13.83 -14.32 -6.08
N GLN A 352 -13.95 -13.08 -5.65
CA GLN A 352 -15.07 -12.57 -4.85
C GLN A 352 -16.38 -12.61 -5.63
N GLU A 353 -16.38 -12.22 -6.91
CA GLU A 353 -17.57 -12.34 -7.76
C GLU A 353 -18.03 -13.79 -7.90
N LEU A 354 -17.10 -14.70 -8.16
CA LEU A 354 -17.43 -16.11 -8.32
C LEU A 354 -17.94 -16.72 -7.00
N LEU A 355 -17.32 -16.38 -5.87
CA LEU A 355 -17.74 -16.81 -4.54
C LEU A 355 -19.17 -16.34 -4.23
N LEU A 356 -19.47 -15.05 -4.44
CA LEU A 356 -20.79 -14.47 -4.18
C LEU A 356 -21.86 -15.00 -5.16
N SER A 357 -21.49 -15.24 -6.43
CA SER A 357 -22.41 -15.82 -7.41
C SER A 357 -22.74 -17.27 -7.10
N SER A 358 -21.83 -18.02 -6.50
CA SER A 358 -22.02 -19.42 -6.14
C SER A 358 -23.05 -19.63 -5.04
N VAL A 359 -23.17 -18.66 -4.11
CA VAL A 359 -24.16 -18.71 -3.02
C VAL A 359 -25.46 -17.97 -3.34
N SER A 360 -25.56 -17.37 -4.53
CA SER A 360 -26.73 -16.60 -4.99
C SER A 360 -27.51 -17.39 -6.04
N ARG A 361 -28.82 -17.19 -6.10
CA ARG A 361 -29.65 -17.72 -7.15
C ARG A 361 -29.51 -16.92 -8.44
N ASN A 362 -29.16 -17.59 -9.52
CA ASN A 362 -29.10 -17.02 -10.85
C ASN A 362 -30.20 -17.66 -11.68
N GLY A 363 -31.12 -16.93 -12.29
CA GLY A 363 -32.17 -17.47 -13.14
C GLY A 363 -33.56 -16.94 -12.79
N GLU A 364 -34.55 -17.81 -12.66
CA GLU A 364 -35.99 -17.43 -12.55
C GLU A 364 -36.34 -16.64 -11.26
N LYS A 365 -35.53 -16.60 -10.26
CA LYS A 365 -35.73 -15.77 -9.03
C LYS A 365 -34.41 -15.31 -8.49
N PRO A 366 -33.75 -14.31 -9.14
CA PRO A 366 -32.48 -13.81 -8.66
C PRO A 366 -32.65 -13.11 -7.31
N ASP A 367 -31.69 -13.30 -6.42
CA ASP A 367 -31.73 -12.80 -5.04
C ASP A 367 -30.56 -11.85 -4.73
N ARG A 368 -29.83 -11.38 -5.76
CA ARG A 368 -28.71 -10.45 -5.57
C ARG A 368 -29.14 -9.00 -5.63
N PHE A 369 -28.74 -8.24 -4.63
CA PHE A 369 -28.86 -6.78 -4.59
C PHE A 369 -27.48 -6.16 -4.50
N MET A 370 -27.03 -5.46 -5.54
CA MET A 370 -25.68 -4.91 -5.65
C MET A 370 -25.76 -3.39 -5.69
N VAL A 371 -24.94 -2.75 -4.87
CA VAL A 371 -24.80 -1.28 -4.85
C VAL A 371 -23.38 -0.91 -5.21
N GLY A 372 -23.22 0.08 -6.08
CA GLY A 372 -21.89 0.53 -6.48
C GLY A 372 -21.93 1.78 -7.36
N ASP A 373 -20.77 2.38 -7.54
CA ASP A 373 -20.55 3.52 -8.43
C ASP A 373 -19.22 3.35 -9.17
N MET A 374 -19.28 3.07 -10.47
CA MET A 374 -18.10 2.92 -11.33
C MET A 374 -17.13 4.11 -11.22
N LYS A 375 -17.65 5.32 -11.05
CA LYS A 375 -16.84 6.53 -10.88
C LYS A 375 -16.01 6.56 -9.61
N GLN A 376 -16.29 5.66 -8.64
CA GLN A 376 -15.59 5.53 -7.38
C GLN A 376 -14.72 4.26 -7.27
N SER A 377 -14.54 3.53 -8.38
CA SER A 377 -13.62 2.39 -8.42
C SER A 377 -12.17 2.87 -8.50
N ILE A 378 -11.46 2.81 -7.38
CA ILE A 378 -10.08 3.31 -7.21
C ILE A 378 -9.14 2.29 -6.57
N TYR A 379 -9.47 0.99 -6.63
CA TYR A 379 -8.68 -0.10 -6.06
C TYR A 379 -8.16 -1.09 -7.10
N LYS A 380 -7.93 -0.65 -8.34
CA LYS A 380 -7.34 -1.49 -9.40
C LYS A 380 -5.96 -2.02 -9.00
N PHE A 381 -5.17 -1.23 -8.26
CA PHE A 381 -3.89 -1.67 -7.70
C PHE A 381 -4.01 -2.83 -6.67
N ARG A 382 -5.22 -3.13 -6.19
CA ARG A 382 -5.58 -4.32 -5.40
C ARG A 382 -6.24 -5.40 -6.25
N LEU A 383 -6.09 -5.32 -7.57
CA LEU A 383 -6.64 -6.26 -8.54
C LEU A 383 -8.17 -6.30 -8.59
N ALA A 384 -8.84 -5.23 -8.13
CA ALA A 384 -10.26 -5.04 -8.37
C ALA A 384 -10.54 -4.93 -9.89
N ARG A 385 -11.64 -5.54 -10.34
CA ARG A 385 -12.07 -5.56 -11.75
C ARG A 385 -13.38 -4.78 -11.95
N PRO A 386 -13.31 -3.46 -12.17
CA PRO A 386 -14.50 -2.66 -12.41
C PRO A 386 -15.28 -3.07 -13.67
N GLU A 387 -14.65 -3.82 -14.57
CA GLU A 387 -15.27 -4.39 -15.76
C GLU A 387 -16.44 -5.31 -15.38
N ILE A 388 -16.34 -6.06 -14.28
CA ILE A 388 -17.42 -6.95 -13.77
C ILE A 388 -18.69 -6.13 -13.47
N PHE A 389 -18.53 -4.99 -12.81
CA PHE A 389 -19.63 -4.08 -12.53
C PHE A 389 -20.26 -3.54 -13.83
N MET A 390 -19.44 -3.15 -14.80
CA MET A 390 -19.92 -2.61 -16.08
C MET A 390 -20.62 -3.64 -16.94
N GLU A 391 -20.23 -4.90 -16.91
CA GLU A 391 -20.93 -6.00 -17.56
C GLU A 391 -22.34 -6.19 -16.97
N LYS A 392 -22.47 -6.20 -15.65
CA LYS A 392 -23.77 -6.24 -14.97
C LYS A 392 -24.61 -5.00 -15.31
N TYR A 393 -24.01 -3.80 -15.26
CA TYR A 393 -24.71 -2.56 -15.60
C TYR A 393 -25.32 -2.63 -17.01
N ARG A 394 -24.54 -3.03 -18.02
CA ARG A 394 -24.99 -3.14 -19.42
C ARG A 394 -26.04 -4.24 -19.58
N SER A 395 -25.84 -5.39 -18.95
CA SER A 395 -26.79 -6.50 -18.99
C SER A 395 -28.14 -6.14 -18.36
N TYR A 396 -28.13 -5.40 -17.25
CA TYR A 396 -29.36 -4.98 -16.57
C TYR A 396 -30.07 -3.82 -17.26
N GLN A 397 -29.30 -2.95 -17.96
CA GLN A 397 -29.86 -1.88 -18.79
C GLN A 397 -30.60 -2.44 -20.02
N SER A 398 -30.14 -3.55 -20.59
CA SER A 398 -30.78 -4.17 -21.76
C SER A 398 -32.14 -4.79 -21.46
N GLY A 399 -32.45 -5.05 -20.19
CA GLY A 399 -33.72 -5.65 -19.77
C GLY A 399 -33.95 -7.12 -20.22
N GLU A 400 -32.88 -7.82 -20.62
CA GLU A 400 -32.96 -9.17 -21.16
C GLU A 400 -33.28 -10.27 -20.14
N LYS A 401 -33.30 -9.95 -18.85
CA LYS A 401 -33.52 -10.89 -17.74
C LYS A 401 -34.44 -10.24 -16.70
N GLU A 402 -34.92 -11.04 -15.73
CA GLU A 402 -35.66 -10.56 -14.54
C GLU A 402 -34.80 -9.66 -13.59
N SER A 403 -33.89 -8.92 -14.18
CA SER A 403 -32.96 -8.03 -13.47
C SER A 403 -33.31 -6.58 -13.73
N CYS A 404 -33.14 -5.72 -12.72
CA CYS A 404 -33.51 -4.31 -12.77
C CYS A 404 -32.31 -3.43 -12.43
N LEU A 405 -32.03 -2.43 -13.30
CA LEU A 405 -31.07 -1.38 -13.01
C LEU A 405 -31.81 -0.19 -12.39
N ILE A 406 -31.35 0.24 -11.20
CA ILE A 406 -31.85 1.43 -10.50
C ILE A 406 -30.71 2.45 -10.45
N THR A 407 -30.88 3.59 -11.11
CA THR A 407 -29.89 4.68 -11.08
C THR A 407 -30.23 5.73 -10.02
N LEU A 408 -29.31 5.93 -9.06
CA LEU A 408 -29.43 6.94 -8.02
C LEU A 408 -28.69 8.22 -8.45
N LYS A 409 -29.43 9.21 -8.94
CA LYS A 409 -28.86 10.44 -9.50
C LYS A 409 -28.71 11.58 -8.49
N LYS A 410 -29.48 11.57 -7.40
CA LYS A 410 -29.48 12.62 -6.39
C LYS A 410 -28.34 12.44 -5.39
N ASN A 411 -27.58 13.51 -5.19
CA ASN A 411 -26.53 13.58 -4.18
C ASN A 411 -27.06 14.32 -2.95
N PHE A 412 -26.97 13.69 -1.78
CA PHE A 412 -27.42 14.21 -0.47
C PHE A 412 -26.23 14.57 0.43
N ARG A 413 -25.09 14.95 -0.16
CA ARG A 413 -23.85 15.32 0.55
C ARG A 413 -23.44 16.75 0.30
N SER A 414 -23.32 17.14 -0.96
CA SER A 414 -22.69 18.37 -1.40
C SER A 414 -23.73 19.40 -1.86
N CYS A 415 -23.40 20.68 -1.71
CA CYS A 415 -24.19 21.78 -2.27
C CYS A 415 -24.15 21.78 -3.82
N ALA A 416 -25.10 22.51 -4.42
CA ALA A 416 -25.27 22.51 -5.86
C ALA A 416 -24.03 23.00 -6.63
N GLU A 417 -23.35 24.03 -6.14
CA GLU A 417 -22.19 24.65 -6.80
C GLU A 417 -21.00 23.69 -6.90
N ILE A 418 -20.79 22.85 -5.87
CA ILE A 418 -19.75 21.80 -5.92
C ILE A 418 -20.15 20.72 -6.92
N LEU A 419 -21.42 20.28 -6.92
CA LEU A 419 -21.88 19.27 -7.88
C LEU A 419 -21.77 19.76 -9.32
N GLU A 420 -22.07 21.04 -9.61
CA GLU A 420 -21.91 21.59 -10.95
C GLU A 420 -20.44 21.66 -11.36
N SER A 421 -19.53 22.06 -10.45
CA SER A 421 -18.09 22.04 -10.78
C SER A 421 -17.56 20.61 -11.05
N VAL A 422 -18.07 19.59 -10.33
CA VAL A 422 -17.77 18.18 -10.59
C VAL A 422 -18.34 17.78 -11.96
N ASN A 423 -19.60 18.10 -12.24
CA ASN A 423 -20.23 17.82 -13.53
C ASN A 423 -19.46 18.44 -14.70
N ASP A 424 -19.02 19.69 -14.56
CA ASP A 424 -18.25 20.41 -15.58
C ASP A 424 -16.93 19.69 -15.92
N VAL A 425 -16.21 19.23 -14.90
CA VAL A 425 -14.95 18.54 -15.11
C VAL A 425 -15.19 17.19 -15.78
N PHE A 426 -16.04 16.35 -15.20
CA PHE A 426 -16.14 14.94 -15.62
C PHE A 426 -16.94 14.76 -16.91
N SER A 427 -17.80 15.70 -17.30
CA SER A 427 -18.43 15.69 -18.63
C SER A 427 -17.42 15.85 -19.79
N VAL A 428 -16.23 16.39 -19.50
CA VAL A 428 -15.17 16.58 -20.49
C VAL A 428 -14.13 15.46 -20.48
N ILE A 429 -13.74 14.98 -19.28
CA ILE A 429 -12.59 14.07 -19.14
C ILE A 429 -12.98 12.58 -19.01
N MET A 430 -14.22 12.27 -18.59
CA MET A 430 -14.62 10.88 -18.33
C MET A 430 -15.43 10.30 -19.50
N GLU A 431 -14.86 9.31 -20.15
CA GLU A 431 -15.43 8.58 -21.28
C GLU A 431 -15.22 7.07 -21.14
N PRO A 432 -15.93 6.21 -21.90
CA PRO A 432 -15.78 4.77 -21.80
C PRO A 432 -14.35 4.25 -21.94
N GLU A 433 -13.54 4.86 -22.81
CA GLU A 433 -12.14 4.50 -23.02
C GLU A 433 -11.20 5.02 -21.94
N ILE A 434 -11.61 6.07 -21.22
CA ILE A 434 -10.86 6.66 -20.11
C ILE A 434 -11.87 6.94 -18.99
N GLY A 435 -11.78 6.20 -17.89
CA GLY A 435 -12.73 6.27 -16.78
C GLY A 435 -13.73 5.13 -16.73
N GLY A 436 -13.93 4.38 -17.83
CA GLY A 436 -14.73 3.15 -17.90
C GLY A 436 -16.24 3.37 -18.09
N ILE A 437 -16.73 4.61 -18.01
CA ILE A 437 -18.14 4.96 -18.18
C ILE A 437 -18.26 6.30 -18.90
N ALA A 438 -19.31 6.47 -19.71
CA ALA A 438 -19.70 7.78 -20.26
C ALA A 438 -20.32 8.64 -19.15
N TYR A 439 -19.89 9.89 -19.05
CA TYR A 439 -20.47 10.84 -18.10
C TYR A 439 -21.70 11.53 -18.69
N ASP A 440 -22.76 10.77 -18.86
CA ASP A 440 -24.03 11.18 -19.43
C ASP A 440 -25.05 11.69 -18.38
N ALA A 441 -26.31 11.86 -18.76
CA ALA A 441 -27.37 12.29 -17.86
C ALA A 441 -27.64 11.30 -16.70
N ASP A 442 -27.29 10.01 -16.84
CA ASP A 442 -27.43 9.01 -15.79
C ASP A 442 -26.26 9.03 -14.81
N ALA A 443 -25.07 9.36 -15.29
CA ALA A 443 -23.85 9.49 -14.48
C ALA A 443 -23.75 10.86 -13.78
N ARG A 444 -24.40 11.90 -14.30
CA ARG A 444 -24.41 13.27 -13.77
C ARG A 444 -24.99 13.34 -12.37
N LEU A 445 -24.40 14.20 -11.53
CA LEU A 445 -24.86 14.45 -10.15
C LEU A 445 -25.92 15.54 -10.11
N TYR A 446 -27.01 15.30 -9.39
CA TYR A 446 -28.08 16.26 -9.16
C TYR A 446 -28.23 16.57 -7.66
N PRO A 447 -28.42 17.85 -7.27
CA PRO A 447 -28.56 18.21 -5.86
C PRO A 447 -29.81 17.57 -5.26
N GLY A 448 -29.64 16.88 -4.14
CA GLY A 448 -30.71 16.31 -3.32
C GLY A 448 -31.03 17.13 -2.05
N LEU A 449 -30.14 18.09 -1.73
CA LEU A 449 -30.23 18.96 -0.56
C LEU A 449 -30.44 20.41 -0.97
N SER A 450 -31.12 21.17 -0.11
CA SER A 450 -31.19 22.62 -0.19
C SER A 450 -30.40 23.18 1.01
N VAL A 451 -29.14 23.43 0.79
CA VAL A 451 -28.17 23.96 1.77
C VAL A 451 -27.57 25.26 1.26
N GLN A 452 -26.83 25.98 2.11
CA GLN A 452 -26.20 27.24 1.70
C GLN A 452 -25.28 27.06 0.49
N PRO A 453 -25.20 28.08 -0.40
CA PRO A 453 -24.29 28.04 -1.54
C PRO A 453 -22.83 27.80 -1.15
N GLY A 454 -22.16 26.97 -1.92
CA GLY A 454 -20.76 26.66 -1.76
C GLY A 454 -19.88 27.32 -2.82
N SER A 455 -18.61 26.90 -2.91
CA SER A 455 -17.72 27.32 -4.00
C SER A 455 -16.64 26.28 -4.29
N THR A 456 -16.20 26.28 -5.55
CA THR A 456 -15.00 25.58 -5.99
C THR A 456 -14.00 26.59 -6.55
N GLU A 457 -12.78 26.59 -6.04
CA GLU A 457 -11.71 27.48 -6.47
C GLU A 457 -10.44 26.70 -6.84
N LEU A 458 -9.85 27.04 -8.00
CA LEU A 458 -8.51 26.63 -8.41
C LEU A 458 -7.52 27.69 -7.95
N LEU A 459 -6.64 27.32 -7.01
CA LEU A 459 -5.57 28.14 -6.49
C LEU A 459 -4.24 27.70 -7.13
N LEU A 460 -3.63 28.58 -7.92
CA LEU A 460 -2.35 28.33 -8.57
C LEU A 460 -1.24 29.16 -7.91
N TYR A 461 -0.29 28.49 -7.29
CA TYR A 461 0.94 29.16 -6.86
C TYR A 461 1.88 29.29 -8.06
N GLU A 462 2.24 30.54 -8.42
CA GLU A 462 3.22 30.82 -9.46
C GLU A 462 4.57 31.12 -8.84
N SER A 463 5.52 30.17 -8.98
CA SER A 463 6.90 30.34 -8.51
C SER A 463 7.73 31.07 -9.55
N GLN A 464 8.48 32.10 -9.09
CA GLN A 464 9.42 32.88 -9.91
C GLN A 464 10.87 32.44 -9.61
N GLU A 465 11.82 32.82 -10.48
CA GLU A 465 13.23 32.46 -10.29
C GLU A 465 13.88 33.16 -9.08
N GLU A 466 13.30 34.28 -8.64
CA GLU A 466 13.78 35.08 -7.51
C GLU A 466 13.16 34.67 -6.16
N ASP A 467 12.18 33.75 -6.16
CA ASP A 467 11.49 33.32 -4.95
C ASP A 467 12.45 32.60 -3.99
N THR A 468 12.25 32.81 -2.70
CA THR A 468 12.98 32.14 -1.62
C THR A 468 12.40 30.77 -1.30
N LEU A 469 11.10 30.59 -1.54
CA LEU A 469 10.37 29.34 -1.31
C LEU A 469 10.53 28.37 -2.47
N THR A 470 10.64 27.11 -2.14
CA THR A 470 10.45 26.07 -3.14
C THR A 470 9.03 26.06 -3.64
N VAL A 471 8.83 25.52 -4.84
CA VAL A 471 7.50 25.39 -5.46
C VAL A 471 6.47 24.73 -4.52
N ARG A 472 6.91 23.77 -3.71
CA ARG A 472 6.04 23.02 -2.79
C ARG A 472 5.76 23.75 -1.49
N GLU A 473 6.76 24.45 -0.96
CA GLU A 473 6.56 25.32 0.20
C GLU A 473 5.59 26.44 -0.13
N GLY A 474 5.72 27.07 -1.30
CA GLY A 474 4.79 28.10 -1.74
C GLY A 474 3.34 27.63 -1.82
N GLU A 475 3.10 26.40 -2.34
CA GLU A 475 1.77 25.80 -2.30
C GLU A 475 1.27 25.57 -0.88
N ALA A 476 2.13 25.06 0.01
CA ALA A 476 1.77 24.80 1.40
C ALA A 476 1.45 26.10 2.18
N TYR A 477 2.21 27.15 1.99
CA TYR A 477 1.94 28.48 2.58
C TYR A 477 0.65 29.09 2.04
N MET A 478 0.35 28.93 0.73
CA MET A 478 -0.91 29.35 0.13
C MET A 478 -2.11 28.64 0.77
N ILE A 479 -2.01 27.35 1.03
CA ILE A 479 -3.01 26.55 1.75
C ILE A 479 -3.15 27.07 3.19
N ALA A 480 -2.05 27.29 3.90
CA ALA A 480 -2.04 27.80 5.28
C ALA A 480 -2.74 29.16 5.38
N GLU A 481 -2.46 30.09 4.46
CA GLU A 481 -3.13 31.40 4.40
C GLU A 481 -4.64 31.26 4.20
N GLN A 482 -5.05 30.37 3.29
CA GLN A 482 -6.46 30.13 3.01
C GLN A 482 -7.17 29.52 4.24
N ILE A 483 -6.56 28.56 4.94
CA ILE A 483 -7.11 27.98 6.19
C ILE A 483 -7.31 29.07 7.24
N ARG A 484 -6.31 29.96 7.46
CA ARG A 484 -6.41 31.07 8.41
C ARG A 484 -7.50 32.10 8.04
N ALA A 485 -7.73 32.28 6.75
CA ALA A 485 -8.79 33.16 6.29
C ALA A 485 -10.19 32.62 6.61
N LEU A 486 -10.35 31.31 6.67
CA LEU A 486 -11.62 30.60 6.88
C LEU A 486 -11.92 30.34 8.35
N VAL A 487 -10.97 29.78 9.11
CA VAL A 487 -11.18 29.34 10.50
C VAL A 487 -11.54 30.48 11.42
N GLY A 488 -12.60 30.29 12.22
CA GLY A 488 -13.10 31.28 13.17
C GLY A 488 -13.86 32.46 12.55
N ARG A 489 -14.01 32.50 11.23
CA ARG A 489 -14.67 33.60 10.49
C ARG A 489 -15.83 33.14 9.64
N GLU A 490 -15.69 32.04 8.95
CA GLU A 490 -16.73 31.51 8.08
C GLU A 490 -17.74 30.67 8.84
N GLN A 491 -19.01 30.74 8.45
CA GLN A 491 -20.09 29.94 9.01
C GLN A 491 -20.39 28.80 8.03
N ILE A 492 -20.53 27.62 8.54
CA ILE A 492 -20.91 26.42 7.77
C ILE A 492 -22.18 25.82 8.34
N GLU A 493 -22.97 25.21 7.47
CA GLU A 493 -24.19 24.52 7.83
C GLU A 493 -23.94 23.03 8.03
N ASP A 494 -24.30 22.51 9.21
CA ASP A 494 -24.34 21.07 9.41
C ASP A 494 -25.55 20.48 8.67
N VAL A 495 -25.27 19.73 7.62
CA VAL A 495 -26.28 19.15 6.70
C VAL A 495 -27.27 18.22 7.45
N LYS A 496 -26.87 17.58 8.54
CA LYS A 496 -27.72 16.65 9.31
C LYS A 496 -28.67 17.39 10.27
N THR A 497 -28.21 18.47 10.89
CA THR A 497 -28.95 19.19 11.90
C THR A 497 -29.56 20.51 11.39
N GLY A 498 -29.09 21.02 10.25
CA GLY A 498 -29.45 22.35 9.73
C GLY A 498 -28.92 23.51 10.57
N GLN A 499 -28.02 23.25 11.52
CA GLN A 499 -27.48 24.29 12.40
C GLN A 499 -26.21 24.91 11.79
N MET A 500 -26.13 26.25 11.91
CA MET A 500 -24.90 26.97 11.55
C MET A 500 -23.89 26.91 12.69
N HIS A 501 -22.65 26.62 12.36
CA HIS A 501 -21.52 26.73 13.31
C HIS A 501 -20.33 27.44 12.66
N THR A 502 -19.48 28.01 13.48
CA THR A 502 -18.25 28.65 13.01
C THR A 502 -17.24 27.58 12.62
N LEU A 503 -16.65 27.72 11.45
CA LEU A 503 -15.68 26.77 10.89
C LEU A 503 -14.47 26.61 11.82
N SER A 504 -14.15 25.36 12.14
CA SER A 504 -13.04 24.95 12.98
C SER A 504 -12.04 24.10 12.19
N TYR A 505 -10.87 23.80 12.75
CA TYR A 505 -9.84 23.01 12.06
C TYR A 505 -10.32 21.60 11.71
N ARG A 506 -11.13 20.96 12.54
CA ARG A 506 -11.68 19.60 12.31
C ARG A 506 -12.58 19.51 11.09
N ASP A 507 -13.14 20.64 10.62
CA ASP A 507 -14.01 20.71 9.45
C ASP A 507 -13.22 20.70 8.13
N ILE A 508 -11.89 20.79 8.21
CA ILE A 508 -10.98 20.94 7.07
C ILE A 508 -10.18 19.64 6.85
N VAL A 509 -10.14 19.19 5.59
CA VAL A 509 -9.27 18.10 5.15
C VAL A 509 -8.39 18.56 4.00
N ILE A 510 -7.14 18.10 3.99
CA ILE A 510 -6.22 18.22 2.85
C ILE A 510 -6.03 16.83 2.26
N LEU A 511 -6.48 16.65 1.04
CA LEU A 511 -6.40 15.42 0.28
C LEU A 511 -5.19 15.46 -0.66
N VAL A 512 -4.35 14.43 -0.59
CA VAL A 512 -3.19 14.29 -1.46
C VAL A 512 -3.26 12.97 -2.24
N ARG A 513 -2.76 12.95 -3.48
CA ARG A 513 -2.73 11.71 -4.29
C ARG A 513 -1.81 10.66 -3.68
N GLY A 514 -0.72 11.08 -3.05
CA GLY A 514 0.26 10.22 -2.41
C GLY A 514 1.63 10.90 -2.32
N GLY A 515 2.60 10.19 -1.75
CA GLY A 515 3.97 10.68 -1.55
C GLY A 515 4.21 11.18 -0.13
N ALA A 516 4.97 10.39 0.66
CA ALA A 516 5.30 10.71 2.05
C ALA A 516 5.94 12.10 2.19
N SER A 517 6.92 12.43 1.32
CA SER A 517 7.61 13.73 1.35
C SER A 517 6.69 14.93 1.15
N ALA A 518 5.59 14.76 0.42
CA ALA A 518 4.62 15.84 0.24
C ALA A 518 3.79 16.10 1.48
N ILE A 519 3.40 15.02 2.15
CA ILE A 519 2.65 15.07 3.39
C ILE A 519 3.53 15.70 4.48
N GLU A 520 4.79 15.28 4.57
CA GLU A 520 5.77 15.82 5.52
C GLU A 520 6.01 17.32 5.32
N GLN A 521 6.16 17.78 4.06
CA GLN A 521 6.32 19.22 3.77
C GLN A 521 5.07 20.02 4.15
N LEU A 522 3.88 19.53 3.78
CA LEU A 522 2.63 20.17 4.19
C LEU A 522 2.50 20.23 5.71
N GLN A 523 2.80 19.15 6.40
CA GLN A 523 2.78 19.09 7.85
C GLN A 523 3.76 20.08 8.48
N ALA A 524 4.99 20.12 7.98
CA ALA A 524 6.03 21.03 8.49
C ALA A 524 5.59 22.50 8.38
N VAL A 525 5.17 22.93 7.18
CA VAL A 525 4.75 24.31 6.94
C VAL A 525 3.50 24.68 7.76
N LEU A 526 2.48 23.80 7.80
CA LEU A 526 1.27 24.09 8.58
C LEU A 526 1.56 24.17 10.09
N THR A 527 2.44 23.30 10.59
CA THR A 527 2.86 23.34 12.00
C THR A 527 3.66 24.58 12.30
N GLU A 528 4.59 25.00 11.42
CA GLU A 528 5.33 26.25 11.52
C GLU A 528 4.39 27.46 11.58
N GLU A 529 3.34 27.45 10.77
CA GLU A 529 2.29 28.46 10.73
C GLU A 529 1.27 28.39 11.90
N GLY A 530 1.50 27.49 12.88
CA GLY A 530 0.68 27.35 14.06
C GLY A 530 -0.70 26.70 13.82
N ILE A 531 -0.87 26.04 12.68
CA ILE A 531 -2.11 25.29 12.38
C ILE A 531 -1.98 23.87 12.92
N PRO A 532 -2.86 23.44 13.82
CA PRO A 532 -2.82 22.07 14.34
C PRO A 532 -3.18 21.08 13.24
N VAL A 533 -2.31 20.12 12.97
CA VAL A 533 -2.48 19.13 11.92
C VAL A 533 -2.38 17.70 12.44
N HIS A 534 -3.19 16.82 11.87
CA HIS A 534 -3.07 15.38 12.04
C HIS A 534 -2.91 14.71 10.69
N VAL A 535 -1.81 13.96 10.57
CA VAL A 535 -1.53 13.19 9.36
C VAL A 535 -2.00 11.76 9.55
N THR A 536 -2.97 11.36 8.74
CA THR A 536 -3.40 9.97 8.67
C THR A 536 -2.47 9.19 7.73
N SER A 537 -1.17 9.30 7.96
CA SER A 537 -0.18 8.55 7.16
C SER A 537 0.29 7.35 7.96
N LYS A 538 0.53 6.27 7.25
CA LYS A 538 1.05 5.04 7.81
C LYS A 538 2.57 4.90 7.59
N THR A 539 3.25 5.92 7.09
CA THR A 539 4.68 5.86 6.82
C THR A 539 5.45 6.57 7.93
N GLY A 540 6.55 5.97 8.34
CA GLY A 540 7.46 6.57 9.32
C GLY A 540 7.66 5.81 10.62
N TYR A 541 6.81 4.83 10.96
CA TYR A 541 6.94 4.05 12.19
C TYR A 541 8.33 3.42 12.34
N PHE A 542 8.81 2.70 11.33
CA PHE A 542 10.13 2.06 11.36
C PHE A 542 11.31 3.04 11.29
N SER A 543 11.09 4.25 10.79
CA SER A 543 12.11 5.32 10.75
C SER A 543 12.04 6.25 11.95
N ALA A 544 11.02 6.12 12.81
CA ALA A 544 10.93 6.85 14.05
C ALA A 544 12.15 6.57 14.94
N MET A 545 12.77 7.61 15.48
CA MET A 545 14.04 7.51 16.21
C MET A 545 13.97 6.49 17.35
N GLU A 546 12.88 6.49 18.11
CA GLU A 546 12.65 5.58 19.23
C GLU A 546 12.55 4.13 18.80
N VAL A 547 11.92 3.85 17.64
CA VAL A 547 11.79 2.49 17.10
C VAL A 547 13.11 2.04 16.47
N SER A 548 13.70 2.90 15.63
CA SER A 548 14.95 2.60 14.92
C SER A 548 16.11 2.32 15.90
N LEU A 549 16.25 3.15 16.91
CA LEU A 549 17.29 2.97 17.93
C LEU A 549 17.10 1.69 18.75
N PHE A 550 15.86 1.37 19.12
CA PHE A 550 15.58 0.12 19.83
C PHE A 550 15.83 -1.11 18.94
N MET A 551 15.46 -1.04 17.66
CA MET A 551 15.80 -2.11 16.71
C MET A 551 17.31 -2.27 16.50
N ASP A 552 18.06 -1.17 16.45
CA ASP A 552 19.53 -1.23 16.42
C ASP A 552 20.09 -1.91 17.68
N PHE A 553 19.51 -1.62 18.84
CA PHE A 553 19.88 -2.29 20.08
C PHE A 553 19.63 -3.81 20.01
N LEU A 554 18.47 -4.23 19.51
CA LEU A 554 18.18 -5.66 19.31
C LEU A 554 19.14 -6.31 18.31
N ARG A 555 19.49 -5.61 17.23
CA ARG A 555 20.52 -6.08 16.26
C ARG A 555 21.87 -6.28 16.92
N VAL A 556 22.31 -5.34 17.77
CA VAL A 556 23.58 -5.45 18.50
C VAL A 556 23.56 -6.63 19.49
N CYS A 557 22.41 -6.88 20.14
CA CYS A 557 22.26 -8.07 20.97
C CYS A 557 22.37 -9.36 20.16
N ASN A 558 21.81 -9.39 18.94
CA ASN A 558 21.93 -10.54 18.05
C ASN A 558 23.35 -10.67 17.47
N ASN A 559 23.83 -9.60 16.83
CA ASN A 559 25.14 -9.55 16.16
C ASN A 559 25.88 -8.24 16.44
N PRO A 560 26.82 -8.17 17.38
CA PRO A 560 27.52 -6.93 17.73
C PRO A 560 28.59 -6.52 16.70
N TYR A 561 28.83 -7.31 15.65
CA TYR A 561 29.82 -6.99 14.61
C TYR A 561 29.29 -6.06 13.53
N GLU A 562 28.04 -5.64 13.60
CA GLU A 562 27.44 -4.67 12.70
C GLU A 562 27.79 -3.26 13.17
N ASP A 563 28.75 -2.61 12.50
CA ASP A 563 29.33 -1.31 12.93
C ASP A 563 28.28 -0.17 13.03
N ILE A 564 27.32 -0.10 12.09
CA ILE A 564 26.31 0.99 12.09
C ILE A 564 25.35 0.88 13.29
N PRO A 565 24.66 -0.25 13.53
CA PRO A 565 23.85 -0.44 14.72
C PRO A 565 24.67 -0.30 16.01
N PHE A 566 25.89 -0.86 16.04
CA PHE A 566 26.74 -0.76 17.22
C PHE A 566 27.10 0.70 17.54
N CYS A 567 27.45 1.52 16.54
CA CYS A 567 27.73 2.94 16.72
C CYS A 567 26.49 3.70 17.24
N SER A 568 25.31 3.45 16.65
CA SER A 568 24.04 4.02 17.07
C SER A 568 23.75 3.74 18.55
N VAL A 569 23.92 2.49 18.98
CA VAL A 569 23.72 2.05 20.37
C VAL A 569 24.78 2.62 21.31
N ALA A 570 26.04 2.65 20.88
CA ALA A 570 27.16 3.16 21.68
C ALA A 570 27.00 4.63 22.05
N THR A 571 26.53 5.48 21.10
CA THR A 571 26.32 6.92 21.33
C THR A 571 24.98 7.26 22.00
N SER A 572 24.13 6.28 22.22
CA SER A 572 22.80 6.45 22.82
C SER A 572 22.80 6.28 24.33
N LEU A 573 21.61 6.44 24.94
CA LEU A 573 21.38 6.20 26.36
C LEU A 573 21.74 4.78 26.83
N PHE A 574 21.84 3.80 25.92
CA PHE A 574 22.19 2.43 26.25
C PHE A 574 23.64 2.28 26.74
N MET A 575 24.59 3.00 26.11
CA MET A 575 26.01 2.92 26.47
C MET A 575 26.65 4.27 26.81
N GLY A 576 26.12 5.38 26.29
CA GLY A 576 26.47 6.76 26.62
C GLY A 576 27.89 7.18 26.23
N PHE A 577 28.44 6.64 25.14
CA PHE A 577 29.76 7.07 24.63
C PHE A 577 29.62 8.35 23.80
N THR A 578 30.62 9.22 23.89
CA THR A 578 30.72 10.39 23.02
C THR A 578 31.39 10.02 21.70
N GLU A 579 31.20 10.85 20.68
CA GLU A 579 31.88 10.70 19.40
C GLU A 579 33.40 10.75 19.53
N ASP A 580 33.92 11.60 20.42
CA ASP A 580 35.33 11.70 20.72
C ASP A 580 35.90 10.44 21.39
N GLU A 581 35.16 9.84 22.31
CA GLU A 581 35.54 8.55 22.93
C GLU A 581 35.59 7.42 21.87
N LEU A 582 34.61 7.36 20.95
CA LEU A 582 34.64 6.39 19.85
C LEU A 582 35.81 6.62 18.90
N ALA A 583 36.12 7.90 18.60
CA ALA A 583 37.28 8.25 17.78
C ALA A 583 38.60 7.86 18.47
N MET A 584 38.73 8.07 19.78
CA MET A 584 39.90 7.62 20.56
C MET A 584 40.07 6.12 20.53
N ILE A 585 38.99 5.35 20.75
CA ILE A 585 39.01 3.88 20.68
C ILE A 585 39.51 3.44 19.30
N ARG A 586 38.93 4.03 18.23
CA ARG A 586 39.28 3.70 16.84
C ARG A 586 40.73 4.05 16.46
N ALA A 587 41.22 5.15 16.99
CA ALA A 587 42.59 5.60 16.74
C ALA A 587 43.66 4.71 17.40
N LYS A 588 43.31 4.03 18.47
CA LYS A 588 44.23 3.19 19.28
C LYS A 588 44.20 1.71 18.92
N THR A 589 43.15 1.28 18.22
CA THR A 589 42.94 -0.13 17.89
C THR A 589 43.30 -0.45 16.44
N THR A 590 43.38 -1.72 16.11
CA THR A 590 43.81 -2.20 14.78
C THR A 590 42.79 -1.78 13.71
N ARG A 591 43.31 -1.16 12.63
CA ARG A 591 42.45 -0.74 11.50
C ARG A 591 41.81 -1.95 10.79
N GLY A 592 40.57 -1.78 10.35
CA GLY A 592 39.83 -2.77 9.56
C GLY A 592 39.04 -3.80 10.39
N ARG A 593 39.08 -3.71 11.71
CA ARG A 593 38.22 -4.49 12.60
C ARG A 593 36.88 -3.80 12.83
N SER A 594 35.87 -4.57 13.28
CA SER A 594 34.59 -4.00 13.72
C SER A 594 34.77 -3.10 14.95
N LEU A 595 33.83 -2.20 15.20
CA LEU A 595 33.85 -1.33 16.39
C LEU A 595 33.76 -2.14 17.68
N TYR A 596 32.99 -3.24 17.69
CA TYR A 596 32.91 -4.18 18.81
C TYR A 596 34.26 -4.83 19.11
N GLU A 597 35.01 -5.27 18.09
CA GLU A 597 36.37 -5.79 18.27
C GLU A 597 37.31 -4.72 18.79
N SER A 598 37.16 -3.46 18.32
CA SER A 598 37.94 -2.34 18.82
C SER A 598 37.68 -2.07 20.31
N PHE A 599 36.44 -2.18 20.77
CA PHE A 599 36.10 -2.09 22.20
C PHE A 599 36.81 -3.16 23.01
N ARG A 600 36.79 -4.41 22.53
CA ARG A 600 37.48 -5.52 23.19
C ARG A 600 38.99 -5.34 23.20
N GLU A 601 39.59 -4.94 22.10
CA GLU A 601 41.02 -4.67 21.96
C GLU A 601 41.46 -3.54 22.88
N TYR A 602 40.70 -2.48 23.01
CA TYR A 602 41.00 -1.35 23.86
C TYR A 602 41.07 -1.74 25.35
N VAL A 603 40.17 -2.58 25.82
CA VAL A 603 40.20 -3.09 27.19
C VAL A 603 41.49 -3.94 27.43
N LEU A 604 41.86 -4.78 26.46
CA LEU A 604 43.10 -5.59 26.57
C LEU A 604 44.36 -4.69 26.56
N LEU A 605 44.38 -3.63 25.77
CA LEU A 605 45.50 -2.65 25.77
C LEU A 605 45.59 -1.86 27.09
N ALA A 606 44.43 -1.61 27.73
CA ALA A 606 44.41 -0.94 29.01
C ALA A 606 44.86 -1.82 30.20
N GLU A 607 44.94 -3.10 30.06
CA GLU A 607 45.56 -4.01 31.04
C GLU A 607 47.11 -3.91 31.06
N ASP A 608 47.73 -3.38 30.02
CA ASP A 608 49.16 -3.13 29.92
C ASP A 608 49.48 -1.74 30.49
N PRO A 609 50.22 -1.63 31.63
CA PRO A 609 50.51 -0.36 32.25
C PRO A 609 51.29 0.64 31.37
N GLU A 610 52.04 0.16 30.36
CA GLU A 610 52.78 0.98 29.42
C GLU A 610 51.90 1.56 28.31
N GLN A 611 50.68 1.00 28.06
CA GLN A 611 49.78 1.38 27.00
C GLN A 611 48.45 1.97 27.49
N ALA A 612 48.19 1.90 28.80
CA ALA A 612 46.94 2.37 29.42
C ALA A 612 46.91 3.90 29.47
N GLU A 613 46.23 4.56 28.53
CA GLU A 613 46.12 6.06 28.51
C GLU A 613 44.91 6.59 29.28
N ASP A 614 43.76 5.88 29.25
CA ASP A 614 42.55 6.31 29.94
C ASP A 614 41.85 5.10 30.63
N PRO A 615 42.13 4.91 31.91
CA PRO A 615 41.53 3.81 32.68
C PRO A 615 40.02 4.00 32.90
N VAL A 616 39.49 5.24 32.87
CA VAL A 616 38.05 5.52 33.02
C VAL A 616 37.31 5.09 31.79
N LEU A 617 37.83 5.36 30.61
CA LEU A 617 37.26 4.92 29.37
C LEU A 617 37.28 3.39 29.24
N ALA A 618 38.38 2.76 29.64
CA ALA A 618 38.49 1.30 29.66
C ALA A 618 37.46 0.63 30.59
N GLU A 619 37.26 1.19 31.80
CA GLU A 619 36.23 0.70 32.73
C GLU A 619 34.81 0.91 32.17
N LYS A 620 34.56 2.03 31.50
CA LYS A 620 33.28 2.31 30.81
C LYS A 620 33.01 1.27 29.72
N ILE A 621 34.01 0.96 28.89
CA ILE A 621 33.94 -0.07 27.85
C ILE A 621 33.67 -1.43 28.46
N GLN A 622 34.41 -1.79 29.52
CA GLN A 622 34.26 -3.10 30.20
C GLN A 622 32.83 -3.27 30.74
N ARG A 623 32.26 -2.23 31.35
CA ARG A 623 30.87 -2.23 31.83
C ARG A 623 29.87 -2.41 30.66
N ALA A 624 30.07 -1.71 29.55
CA ALA A 624 29.24 -1.82 28.37
C ALA A 624 29.28 -3.25 27.75
N LEU A 625 30.51 -3.83 27.64
CA LEU A 625 30.67 -5.19 27.10
C LEU A 625 30.07 -6.26 28.06
N GLN A 626 30.19 -6.06 29.37
CA GLN A 626 29.59 -6.95 30.35
C GLN A 626 28.06 -6.88 30.30
N MET A 627 27.51 -5.68 30.25
CA MET A 627 26.07 -5.47 30.08
C MET A 627 25.54 -6.13 28.80
N LEU A 628 26.22 -5.94 27.67
CA LEU A 628 25.86 -6.57 26.41
C LEU A 628 25.91 -8.09 26.49
N LYS A 629 26.89 -8.65 27.17
CA LYS A 629 26.99 -10.10 27.41
C LYS A 629 25.77 -10.61 28.19
N GLU A 630 25.43 -9.95 29.30
CA GLU A 630 24.28 -10.33 30.13
C GLU A 630 22.97 -10.32 29.33
N LEU A 631 22.73 -9.24 28.55
CA LEU A 631 21.52 -9.11 27.76
C LEU A 631 21.47 -10.14 26.61
N ARG A 632 22.60 -10.47 26.01
CA ARG A 632 22.67 -11.56 25.03
C ARG A 632 22.35 -12.93 25.60
N GLU A 633 22.82 -13.21 26.81
CA GLU A 633 22.48 -14.43 27.55
C GLU A 633 20.97 -14.43 27.87
N GLN A 634 20.42 -13.33 28.33
CA GLN A 634 19.00 -13.17 28.60
C GLN A 634 18.14 -13.33 27.32
N ALA A 635 18.54 -12.77 26.19
CA ALA A 635 17.81 -12.87 24.91
C ALA A 635 17.68 -14.31 24.39
N VAL A 636 18.46 -15.27 24.92
CA VAL A 636 18.35 -16.70 24.58
C VAL A 636 17.28 -17.41 25.42
N THR A 637 17.07 -16.96 26.66
CA THR A 637 16.17 -17.63 27.61
C THR A 637 14.78 -17.03 27.66
N ASP A 638 14.68 -15.72 27.48
CA ASP A 638 13.42 -14.99 27.57
C ASP A 638 12.63 -15.04 26.25
N THR A 639 11.32 -14.96 26.33
CA THR A 639 10.46 -14.68 25.17
C THR A 639 10.70 -13.26 24.67
N MET A 640 10.35 -12.96 23.41
CA MET A 640 10.56 -11.61 22.86
C MET A 640 9.85 -10.50 23.64
N PRO A 641 8.57 -10.65 24.07
CA PRO A 641 7.91 -9.67 24.93
C PRO A 641 8.63 -9.44 26.27
N GLU A 642 9.04 -10.52 26.94
CA GLU A 642 9.74 -10.43 28.22
C GLU A 642 11.08 -9.73 28.05
N PHE A 643 11.86 -10.11 27.05
CA PHE A 643 13.16 -9.51 26.77
C PHE A 643 13.02 -8.01 26.43
N ALA A 644 12.11 -7.64 25.50
CA ALA A 644 11.89 -6.26 25.12
C ALA A 644 11.46 -5.39 26.32
N GLN A 645 10.51 -5.89 27.14
CA GLN A 645 10.10 -5.20 28.37
C GLN A 645 11.23 -5.06 29.38
N ALA A 646 12.02 -6.12 29.60
CA ALA A 646 13.15 -6.08 30.53
C ALA A 646 14.18 -5.03 30.12
N VAL A 647 14.50 -4.96 28.82
CA VAL A 647 15.40 -3.93 28.26
C VAL A 647 14.81 -2.54 28.46
N MET A 648 13.57 -2.32 28.08
CA MET A 648 12.94 -0.99 28.22
C MET A 648 12.88 -0.53 29.68
N ARG A 649 12.58 -1.41 30.61
CA ARG A 649 12.59 -1.12 32.06
C ARG A 649 14.01 -0.85 32.59
N ARG A 650 14.99 -1.65 32.18
CA ARG A 650 16.38 -1.51 32.65
C ARG A 650 16.97 -0.13 32.31
N PHE A 651 16.64 0.41 31.14
CA PHE A 651 17.15 1.69 30.64
C PHE A 651 16.18 2.86 30.80
N HIS A 652 15.01 2.65 31.40
CA HIS A 652 13.94 3.64 31.47
C HIS A 652 13.63 4.24 30.09
N TYR A 653 13.64 3.38 29.08
CA TYR A 653 13.62 3.80 27.68
C TYR A 653 12.32 4.53 27.30
N ILE A 654 11.16 4.00 27.76
CA ILE A 654 9.85 4.60 27.50
C ILE A 654 9.76 5.96 28.16
N GLU A 655 10.18 6.09 29.43
CA GLU A 655 10.17 7.34 30.17
C GLU A 655 11.07 8.38 29.54
N TYR A 656 12.29 7.99 29.12
CA TYR A 656 13.24 8.86 28.42
C TYR A 656 12.65 9.38 27.11
N MET A 657 12.13 8.51 26.27
CA MET A 657 11.56 8.90 24.97
C MET A 657 10.30 9.76 25.14
N THR A 658 9.50 9.51 26.18
CA THR A 658 8.32 10.31 26.51
C THR A 658 8.69 11.73 26.94
N ALA A 659 9.85 11.93 27.54
CA ALA A 659 10.33 13.25 27.97
C ALA A 659 10.82 14.13 26.81
N LEU A 660 11.07 13.54 25.63
CA LEU A 660 11.51 14.28 24.43
C LEU A 660 10.32 14.97 23.73
N PRO A 661 10.59 15.97 22.87
CA PRO A 661 9.55 16.59 22.05
C PRO A 661 8.72 15.55 21.28
N GLY A 662 7.38 15.65 21.31
CA GLY A 662 6.49 14.65 20.73
C GLY A 662 6.40 13.36 21.55
N GLY A 663 6.65 13.41 22.86
CA GLY A 663 6.77 12.25 23.74
C GLY A 663 5.57 11.31 23.78
N GLU A 664 4.35 11.84 23.68
CA GLU A 664 3.14 11.00 23.64
C GLU A 664 3.15 10.07 22.40
N GLN A 665 3.51 10.61 21.24
CA GLN A 665 3.63 9.80 20.01
C GLN A 665 4.75 8.78 20.11
N ARG A 666 5.90 9.16 20.68
CA ARG A 666 7.02 8.24 20.89
C ARG A 666 6.66 7.09 21.82
N ARG A 667 5.95 7.40 22.88
CA ARG A 667 5.42 6.38 23.81
C ARG A 667 4.49 5.40 23.08
N ALA A 668 3.53 5.92 22.32
CA ALA A 668 2.61 5.09 21.56
C ALA A 668 3.32 4.19 20.54
N ASN A 669 4.36 4.69 19.87
CA ASN A 669 5.19 3.89 18.96
C ASN A 669 5.91 2.75 19.70
N LEU A 670 6.41 2.98 20.90
CA LEU A 670 7.05 1.93 21.72
C LEU A 670 6.06 0.92 22.29
N GLU A 671 4.88 1.35 22.71
CA GLU A 671 3.80 0.45 23.12
C GLU A 671 3.37 -0.45 21.96
N MET A 672 3.23 0.10 20.75
CA MET A 672 2.99 -0.69 19.53
C MET A 672 4.15 -1.67 19.24
N LEU A 673 5.41 -1.28 19.49
CA LEU A 673 6.54 -2.19 19.31
C LEU A 673 6.43 -3.39 20.25
N LEU A 674 6.00 -3.17 21.50
CA LEU A 674 5.75 -4.26 22.46
C LEU A 674 4.61 -5.17 22.01
N GLU A 675 3.51 -4.61 21.48
CA GLU A 675 2.43 -5.40 20.89
C GLU A 675 2.94 -6.29 19.74
N LYS A 676 3.84 -5.76 18.88
CA LYS A 676 4.46 -6.54 17.81
C LYS A 676 5.34 -7.68 18.32
N THR A 677 5.97 -7.55 19.48
CA THR A 677 6.68 -8.68 20.08
C THR A 677 5.73 -9.79 20.52
N VAL A 678 4.54 -9.43 21.04
CA VAL A 678 3.49 -10.39 21.43
C VAL A 678 2.89 -11.08 20.21
N GLU A 679 2.56 -10.32 19.15
CA GLU A 679 2.08 -10.87 17.88
C GLU A 679 3.09 -11.86 17.27
N PHE A 680 4.38 -11.49 17.27
CA PHE A 680 5.43 -12.38 16.78
C PHE A 680 5.52 -13.69 17.59
N GLU A 681 5.41 -13.64 18.91
CA GLU A 681 5.47 -14.85 19.74
C GLU A 681 4.31 -15.81 19.50
N ALA A 682 3.17 -15.30 18.98
CA ALA A 682 2.05 -16.12 18.54
C ALA A 682 2.24 -16.79 17.16
N THR A 683 3.33 -16.46 16.45
CA THR A 683 3.67 -17.06 15.16
C THR A 683 4.41 -18.40 15.34
N SER A 684 4.73 -19.06 14.23
CA SER A 684 5.55 -20.28 14.23
C SER A 684 7.07 -20.01 14.31
N TYR A 685 7.48 -18.76 14.38
CA TYR A 685 8.87 -18.32 14.48
C TYR A 685 9.16 -17.78 15.88
N HIS A 686 10.34 -18.09 16.44
CA HIS A 686 10.72 -17.68 17.77
C HIS A 686 12.15 -17.16 17.83
N GLY A 687 12.46 -16.39 18.87
CA GLY A 687 13.79 -15.89 19.18
C GLY A 687 14.19 -14.61 18.47
N LEU A 688 15.21 -13.94 19.02
CA LEU A 688 15.64 -12.60 18.66
C LEU A 688 16.01 -12.45 17.16
N PHE A 689 16.73 -13.40 16.59
CA PHE A 689 17.14 -13.38 15.19
C PHE A 689 15.93 -13.37 14.24
N GLN A 690 14.96 -14.25 14.50
CA GLN A 690 13.75 -14.33 13.66
C GLN A 690 12.86 -13.11 13.86
N PHE A 691 12.80 -12.53 15.06
CA PHE A 691 12.08 -11.27 15.28
C PHE A 691 12.68 -10.11 14.47
N ILE A 692 14.01 -10.00 14.44
CA ILE A 692 14.68 -8.97 13.61
C ILE A 692 14.35 -9.17 12.14
N ARG A 693 14.39 -10.40 11.62
CA ARG A 693 13.98 -10.72 10.24
C ARG A 693 12.50 -10.37 10.00
N TYR A 694 11.62 -10.71 10.93
CA TYR A 694 10.20 -10.40 10.87
C TYR A 694 9.98 -8.89 10.74
N MET A 695 10.56 -8.08 11.60
CA MET A 695 10.46 -6.61 11.53
C MET A 695 11.06 -6.03 10.24
N GLN A 696 12.16 -6.59 9.73
CA GLN A 696 12.75 -6.19 8.44
C GLN A 696 11.84 -6.51 7.25
N GLN A 697 11.14 -7.64 7.27
CA GLN A 697 10.18 -7.97 6.21
C GLN A 697 8.97 -7.02 6.27
N LEU A 698 8.42 -6.77 7.44
CA LEU A 698 7.35 -5.80 7.63
C LEU A 698 7.74 -4.41 7.08
N GLN A 699 8.94 -3.95 7.38
CA GLN A 699 9.48 -2.69 6.87
C GLN A 699 9.65 -2.69 5.34
N LYS A 700 10.22 -3.76 4.78
CA LYS A 700 10.51 -3.88 3.33
C LYS A 700 9.24 -3.88 2.48
N TYR A 701 8.20 -4.51 2.96
CA TYR A 701 6.95 -4.67 2.21
C TYR A 701 5.89 -3.65 2.57
N ASP A 702 6.32 -2.58 3.28
CA ASP A 702 5.44 -1.45 3.65
C ASP A 702 4.13 -1.95 4.29
N VAL A 703 4.24 -3.03 5.08
CA VAL A 703 3.15 -3.50 5.94
C VAL A 703 3.00 -2.44 7.02
N ASP A 704 2.17 -1.50 6.70
CA ASP A 704 2.11 -0.20 7.30
C ASP A 704 1.27 -0.29 8.58
N PHE A 705 1.95 -0.42 9.68
CA PHE A 705 1.35 -0.19 10.99
C PHE A 705 1.10 1.31 11.09
N GLY A 706 -0.17 1.72 11.02
CA GLY A 706 -0.50 3.12 11.25
C GLY A 706 0.16 3.57 12.54
N GLU A 707 0.77 4.76 12.53
CA GLU A 707 1.10 5.42 13.79
C GLU A 707 -0.12 5.32 14.70
N SER A 708 0.09 4.88 15.94
CA SER A 708 -0.96 4.80 16.94
C SER A 708 -1.67 6.15 17.00
N SER A 709 -2.91 6.21 16.53
CA SER A 709 -3.68 7.45 16.50
C SER A 709 -4.13 7.77 17.91
N LEU A 710 -3.31 8.50 18.66
CA LEU A 710 -3.65 9.02 19.99
C LEU A 710 -4.72 10.11 19.95
N LEU A 711 -4.93 10.73 18.77
CA LEU A 711 -5.90 11.79 18.64
C LEU A 711 -7.30 11.20 18.41
N SER A 712 -8.21 11.49 19.36
CA SER A 712 -9.65 11.26 19.20
C SER A 712 -10.12 11.83 17.85
N GLU A 713 -11.06 11.15 17.20
CA GLU A 713 -11.75 11.68 15.99
C GLU A 713 -12.36 13.06 16.22
N GLN A 714 -12.52 13.47 17.46
CA GLN A 714 -13.07 14.75 17.88
C GLN A 714 -12.04 15.87 18.07
N ALA A 715 -10.76 15.61 17.91
CA ALA A 715 -9.72 16.63 18.04
C ALA A 715 -9.90 17.75 17.00
N ASP A 716 -9.71 19.01 17.43
CA ASP A 716 -9.82 20.18 16.54
C ASP A 716 -8.51 20.41 15.76
N VAL A 717 -8.30 19.60 14.74
CA VAL A 717 -7.09 19.58 13.90
C VAL A 717 -7.45 19.47 12.43
N VAL A 718 -6.63 20.08 11.56
CA VAL A 718 -6.70 19.86 10.11
C VAL A 718 -6.20 18.45 9.78
N ARG A 719 -6.95 17.67 9.05
CA ARG A 719 -6.58 16.31 8.66
C ARG A 719 -5.87 16.31 7.31
N ILE A 720 -4.69 15.70 7.25
CA ILE A 720 -4.00 15.43 5.99
C ILE A 720 -4.09 13.93 5.72
N MET A 721 -4.66 13.54 4.59
CA MET A 721 -4.80 12.13 4.22
C MET A 721 -4.72 11.91 2.71
N THR A 722 -4.49 10.66 2.31
CA THR A 722 -4.55 10.32 0.89
C THR A 722 -5.99 10.26 0.40
N ILE A 723 -6.20 10.55 -0.90
CA ILE A 723 -7.53 10.46 -1.53
C ILE A 723 -8.15 9.07 -1.32
N HIS A 724 -7.36 7.99 -1.39
CA HIS A 724 -7.84 6.62 -1.18
C HIS A 724 -8.43 6.41 0.22
N LYS A 725 -7.79 6.96 1.27
CA LYS A 725 -8.29 6.88 2.64
C LYS A 725 -9.54 7.73 2.89
N SER A 726 -9.78 8.73 2.05
CA SER A 726 -10.97 9.57 2.15
C SER A 726 -12.22 8.94 1.54
N LYS A 727 -12.08 7.78 0.85
CA LYS A 727 -13.25 7.08 0.30
C LYS A 727 -14.23 6.70 1.42
N GLY A 728 -15.51 6.98 1.21
CA GLY A 728 -16.55 6.81 2.24
C GLY A 728 -16.70 7.99 3.21
N LEU A 729 -15.68 8.85 3.36
CA LEU A 729 -15.73 10.04 4.24
C LEU A 729 -16.26 11.27 3.51
N GLU A 730 -16.61 12.31 4.28
CA GLU A 730 -17.15 13.59 3.78
C GLU A 730 -16.75 14.73 4.72
N PHE A 731 -16.42 15.90 4.17
CA PHE A 731 -15.91 17.03 4.93
C PHE A 731 -16.54 18.35 4.47
N PRO A 732 -16.81 19.29 5.38
CA PRO A 732 -17.30 20.61 5.04
C PRO A 732 -16.39 21.36 4.06
N VAL A 733 -15.08 21.35 4.31
CA VAL A 733 -14.05 22.02 3.49
C VAL A 733 -12.98 21.03 3.08
N CYS A 734 -12.75 20.90 1.77
CA CYS A 734 -11.72 20.03 1.20
C CYS A 734 -10.70 20.84 0.41
N PHE A 735 -9.43 20.59 0.66
CA PHE A 735 -8.33 20.99 -0.21
C PHE A 735 -7.84 19.74 -0.95
N VAL A 736 -7.71 19.79 -2.27
CA VAL A 736 -7.07 18.76 -3.08
C VAL A 736 -5.73 19.32 -3.53
N ALA A 737 -4.65 18.88 -2.89
CA ALA A 737 -3.33 19.47 -3.02
C ALA A 737 -2.41 18.70 -3.98
N GLY A 738 -1.52 19.43 -4.65
CA GLY A 738 -0.50 18.89 -5.53
C GLY A 738 -1.06 18.40 -6.86
N LEU A 739 -2.05 19.09 -7.44
CA LEU A 739 -2.67 18.70 -8.71
C LEU A 739 -1.69 18.69 -9.90
N ASP A 740 -0.58 19.43 -9.83
CA ASP A 740 0.49 19.46 -10.84
C ASP A 740 1.44 18.26 -10.78
N ARG A 741 1.29 17.36 -9.79
CA ARG A 741 2.11 16.16 -9.68
C ARG A 741 1.82 15.19 -10.79
N LYS A 742 2.87 14.73 -11.46
CA LYS A 742 2.76 13.76 -12.54
C LYS A 742 2.20 12.43 -12.02
N PHE A 743 1.37 11.81 -12.82
CA PHE A 743 0.86 10.46 -12.57
C PHE A 743 1.99 9.44 -12.50
N ASN A 744 1.85 8.46 -11.62
CA ASN A 744 2.82 7.38 -11.50
C ASN A 744 2.50 6.28 -12.53
N LEU A 745 3.28 6.25 -13.61
CA LEU A 745 3.14 5.26 -14.68
C LEU A 745 4.26 4.20 -14.64
N ARG A 746 4.94 4.02 -13.49
CA ARG A 746 6.07 3.07 -13.39
C ARG A 746 5.66 1.63 -13.70
N ASP A 747 4.44 1.24 -13.37
CA ASP A 747 3.94 -0.11 -13.61
C ASP A 747 3.92 -0.45 -15.12
N THR A 748 3.74 0.52 -15.99
CA THR A 748 3.79 0.32 -17.45
C THR A 748 5.21 0.10 -18.02
N THR A 749 6.24 0.33 -17.19
CA THR A 749 7.64 0.21 -17.57
C THR A 749 8.36 -0.99 -16.96
N LYS A 750 7.66 -1.77 -16.15
CA LYS A 750 8.19 -3.00 -15.54
C LYS A 750 8.74 -3.97 -16.60
N GLN A 751 9.64 -4.86 -16.20
CA GLN A 751 10.27 -5.83 -17.10
C GLN A 751 9.29 -6.86 -17.63
N VAL A 752 8.39 -7.31 -16.77
CA VAL A 752 7.25 -8.18 -17.07
C VAL A 752 5.97 -7.39 -16.84
N LEU A 753 5.04 -7.46 -17.77
CA LEU A 753 3.71 -6.91 -17.66
C LEU A 753 2.70 -8.05 -17.71
N MET A 754 1.62 -7.91 -16.94
CA MET A 754 0.58 -8.93 -16.80
C MET A 754 -0.80 -8.30 -16.99
N ASP A 755 -1.68 -9.04 -17.62
CA ASP A 755 -3.08 -8.68 -17.80
C ASP A 755 -3.93 -9.95 -17.79
N ALA A 756 -5.12 -9.86 -17.23
CA ALA A 756 -6.00 -11.01 -17.07
C ALA A 756 -6.42 -11.64 -18.40
N ASP A 757 -6.63 -10.80 -19.42
CA ASP A 757 -7.15 -11.21 -20.72
C ASP A 757 -6.06 -11.37 -21.79
N TRP A 758 -4.92 -10.65 -21.64
CA TRP A 758 -3.80 -10.67 -22.61
C TRP A 758 -2.60 -11.47 -22.11
N GLY A 759 -2.66 -12.03 -20.91
CA GLY A 759 -1.62 -12.87 -20.35
C GLY A 759 -0.37 -12.08 -19.94
N ILE A 760 0.80 -12.61 -20.27
CA ILE A 760 2.10 -12.15 -19.79
C ILE A 760 2.95 -11.65 -20.95
N ALA A 761 3.51 -10.44 -20.83
CA ALA A 761 4.39 -9.85 -21.82
C ALA A 761 5.70 -9.37 -21.20
N MET A 762 6.83 -9.77 -21.77
CA MET A 762 8.13 -9.31 -21.31
C MET A 762 9.03 -8.80 -22.45
N ASN A 763 10.14 -8.18 -22.09
CA ASN A 763 11.17 -7.82 -23.06
C ASN A 763 11.81 -9.07 -23.66
N TYR A 764 12.21 -9.02 -24.93
CA TYR A 764 13.19 -9.99 -25.41
C TYR A 764 14.56 -9.63 -24.82
N ILE A 765 15.33 -10.65 -24.45
CA ILE A 765 16.65 -10.49 -23.85
C ILE A 765 17.58 -11.48 -24.55
N ASP A 766 18.64 -10.99 -25.19
CA ASP A 766 19.74 -11.79 -25.69
C ASP A 766 20.91 -11.70 -24.69
N SER A 767 20.97 -12.66 -23.75
CA SER A 767 21.98 -12.70 -22.69
C SER A 767 23.41 -12.78 -23.23
N LYS A 768 23.60 -13.44 -24.38
CA LYS A 768 24.92 -13.60 -25.05
C LYS A 768 25.44 -12.28 -25.62
N ARG A 769 24.56 -11.45 -26.16
CA ARG A 769 24.90 -10.14 -26.73
C ARG A 769 24.66 -8.98 -25.77
N GLN A 770 24.07 -9.26 -24.63
CA GLN A 770 23.61 -8.25 -23.64
C GLN A 770 22.72 -7.17 -24.27
N VAL A 771 21.81 -7.58 -25.12
CA VAL A 771 20.85 -6.70 -25.79
C VAL A 771 19.44 -6.99 -25.24
N THR A 772 18.75 -5.97 -24.85
CA THR A 772 17.33 -6.06 -24.47
C THR A 772 16.49 -5.13 -25.33
N GLY A 773 15.27 -5.50 -25.62
CA GLY A 773 14.34 -4.69 -26.37
C GLY A 773 12.88 -5.02 -26.03
N LYS A 774 12.00 -4.07 -26.32
CA LYS A 774 10.57 -4.28 -26.10
C LYS A 774 9.99 -5.12 -27.22
N THR A 775 9.20 -6.12 -26.88
CA THR A 775 8.36 -6.84 -27.84
C THR A 775 7.12 -6.00 -28.20
N LEU A 776 6.47 -6.33 -29.31
CA LEU A 776 5.26 -5.60 -29.73
C LEU A 776 4.10 -5.86 -28.77
N HIS A 777 3.92 -7.12 -28.32
CA HIS A 777 2.97 -7.48 -27.28
C HIS A 777 3.16 -6.63 -26.02
N LYS A 778 4.40 -6.54 -25.52
CA LYS A 778 4.68 -5.71 -24.34
C LYS A 778 4.40 -4.22 -24.57
N GLN A 779 4.65 -3.70 -25.76
CA GLN A 779 4.35 -2.29 -26.05
C GLN A 779 2.84 -2.04 -26.05
N MET A 780 2.05 -2.98 -26.58
CA MET A 780 0.59 -2.87 -26.59
C MET A 780 0.01 -3.02 -25.19
N LEU A 781 0.52 -3.96 -24.40
CA LEU A 781 0.10 -4.12 -23.02
C LEU A 781 0.47 -2.90 -22.15
N ALA A 782 1.65 -2.31 -22.35
CA ALA A 782 2.04 -1.07 -21.68
C ALA A 782 1.11 0.09 -22.03
N GLU A 783 0.67 0.19 -23.29
CA GLU A 783 -0.30 1.23 -23.72
C GLU A 783 -1.68 1.01 -23.11
N LYS A 784 -2.16 -0.25 -23.08
CA LYS A 784 -3.42 -0.62 -22.38
C LYS A 784 -3.34 -0.25 -20.90
N LEU A 785 -2.32 -0.72 -20.19
CA LEU A 785 -2.13 -0.45 -18.75
C LEU A 785 -1.99 1.05 -18.45
N LYS A 786 -1.35 1.80 -19.34
CA LYS A 786 -1.27 3.27 -19.23
C LYS A 786 -2.66 3.90 -19.29
N ARG A 787 -3.49 3.52 -20.26
CA ARG A 787 -4.86 4.05 -20.38
C ARG A 787 -5.73 3.66 -19.19
N ASP A 788 -5.60 2.43 -18.73
CA ASP A 788 -6.27 1.94 -17.52
C ASP A 788 -5.87 2.76 -16.29
N SER A 789 -4.57 3.07 -16.16
CA SER A 789 -4.07 3.92 -15.08
C SER A 789 -4.59 5.35 -15.18
N LEU A 790 -4.65 5.94 -16.38
CA LEU A 790 -5.27 7.27 -16.57
C LEU A 790 -6.75 7.24 -16.20
N GLY A 791 -7.47 6.19 -16.58
CA GLY A 791 -8.87 5.99 -16.16
C GLY A 791 -9.04 5.89 -14.66
N GLU A 792 -8.14 5.18 -13.98
CA GLU A 792 -8.13 5.13 -12.51
C GLU A 792 -7.84 6.51 -11.90
N GLU A 793 -6.85 7.25 -12.41
CA GLU A 793 -6.55 8.62 -11.94
C GLU A 793 -7.75 9.56 -12.12
N THR A 794 -8.46 9.46 -13.25
CA THR A 794 -9.73 10.22 -13.47
C THR A 794 -10.76 9.91 -12.38
N ARG A 795 -10.93 8.64 -12.00
CA ARG A 795 -11.83 8.23 -10.91
C ARG A 795 -11.31 8.67 -9.54
N VAL A 796 -9.99 8.64 -9.31
CA VAL A 796 -9.38 9.18 -8.07
C VAL A 796 -9.67 10.67 -7.93
N LEU A 797 -9.57 11.46 -9.00
CA LEU A 797 -9.96 12.87 -8.99
C LEU A 797 -11.45 13.03 -8.69
N TYR A 798 -12.32 12.19 -9.26
CA TYR A 798 -13.75 12.18 -8.96
C TYR A 798 -14.03 11.96 -7.47
N VAL A 799 -13.38 10.95 -6.88
CA VAL A 799 -13.49 10.70 -5.44
C VAL A 799 -13.05 11.92 -4.64
N ALA A 800 -11.89 12.53 -4.98
CA ALA A 800 -11.37 13.70 -4.27
C ALA A 800 -12.34 14.87 -4.29
N MET A 801 -12.85 15.25 -5.48
CA MET A 801 -13.76 16.40 -5.63
C MET A 801 -15.12 16.17 -4.95
N THR A 802 -15.60 14.91 -4.89
CA THR A 802 -16.90 14.56 -4.27
C THR A 802 -16.83 14.38 -2.75
N ARG A 803 -15.67 14.61 -2.10
CA ARG A 803 -15.59 14.60 -0.61
C ARG A 803 -16.09 15.89 0.03
N ALA A 804 -16.06 17.00 -0.72
CA ALA A 804 -16.43 18.32 -0.22
C ALA A 804 -17.95 18.47 -0.08
N LYS A 805 -18.40 19.09 1.01
CA LYS A 805 -19.80 19.45 1.23
C LYS A 805 -20.11 20.88 0.75
N GLN A 806 -19.28 21.88 1.15
CA GLN A 806 -19.57 23.29 0.94
C GLN A 806 -18.42 24.07 0.29
N ARG A 807 -17.15 23.72 0.56
CA ARG A 807 -15.98 24.39 -0.03
C ARG A 807 -15.00 23.37 -0.61
N LEU A 808 -14.61 23.60 -1.86
CA LEU A 808 -13.60 22.80 -2.55
C LEU A 808 -12.48 23.70 -3.08
N TYR A 809 -11.28 23.50 -2.60
CA TYR A 809 -10.07 24.17 -3.05
C TYR A 809 -9.19 23.17 -3.81
N LEU A 810 -8.95 23.46 -5.07
CA LEU A 810 -8.07 22.70 -5.95
C LEU A 810 -6.72 23.44 -5.98
N THR A 811 -5.62 22.84 -5.50
CA THR A 811 -4.35 23.57 -5.41
C THR A 811 -3.26 22.95 -6.25
N ALA A 812 -2.47 23.79 -6.88
CA ALA A 812 -1.33 23.40 -7.70
C ALA A 812 -0.25 24.48 -7.69
N ALA A 813 0.96 24.09 -8.05
CA ALA A 813 2.06 25.01 -8.23
C ALA A 813 2.65 24.91 -9.64
N THR A 814 3.05 26.05 -10.20
CA THR A 814 3.63 26.11 -11.54
C THR A 814 4.65 27.26 -11.64
N LYS A 815 5.59 27.20 -12.59
CA LYS A 815 6.53 28.26 -12.87
C LYS A 815 5.99 29.30 -13.85
N LYS A 816 4.98 28.97 -14.64
CA LYS A 816 4.43 29.78 -15.73
C LYS A 816 2.92 29.59 -15.84
N ALA A 817 2.19 30.26 -14.96
CA ALA A 817 0.74 30.09 -14.86
C ALA A 817 0.03 30.49 -16.16
N GLU A 818 0.39 31.60 -16.80
CA GLU A 818 -0.25 32.06 -18.03
C GLU A 818 -0.02 31.10 -19.20
N GLU A 819 1.22 30.61 -19.40
CA GLU A 819 1.51 29.63 -20.46
C GLU A 819 0.71 28.33 -20.23
N ARG A 820 0.61 27.92 -18.97
CA ARG A 820 -0.11 26.71 -18.57
C ARG A 820 -1.61 26.82 -18.81
N LEU A 821 -2.21 27.96 -18.48
CA LEU A 821 -3.64 28.24 -18.73
C LEU A 821 -3.99 28.30 -20.23
N LEU A 822 -3.04 28.70 -21.07
CA LEU A 822 -3.22 28.76 -22.52
C LEU A 822 -2.92 27.43 -23.24
N GLU A 823 -2.49 26.39 -22.53
CA GLU A 823 -2.06 25.12 -23.15
C GLU A 823 -3.13 24.49 -24.04
N TYR A 824 -4.37 24.51 -23.59
CA TYR A 824 -5.53 23.94 -24.29
C TYR A 824 -6.42 25.00 -24.95
N ALA A 825 -5.97 26.25 -25.11
CA ALA A 825 -6.78 27.35 -25.64
C ALA A 825 -7.31 27.08 -27.05
N TYR A 826 -6.66 26.22 -27.85
CA TYR A 826 -7.13 25.83 -29.19
C TYR A 826 -8.41 24.99 -29.15
N LEU A 827 -8.79 24.46 -28.00
CA LEU A 827 -10.03 23.71 -27.79
C LEU A 827 -11.21 24.58 -27.33
N GLN A 828 -11.02 25.89 -27.15
CA GLN A 828 -12.09 26.78 -26.73
C GLN A 828 -13.17 26.87 -27.82
N GLY A 829 -14.44 26.85 -27.41
CA GLY A 829 -15.63 26.93 -28.25
C GLY A 829 -16.43 25.63 -28.26
N GLU A 830 -17.75 25.77 -28.50
CA GLU A 830 -18.70 24.65 -28.45
C GLU A 830 -18.49 23.63 -29.58
N ASP A 831 -18.00 24.07 -30.73
CA ASP A 831 -17.82 23.21 -31.92
C ASP A 831 -16.55 22.35 -31.91
N THR A 832 -15.66 22.51 -30.91
CA THR A 832 -14.37 21.82 -30.88
C THR A 832 -14.46 20.66 -29.89
N ALA A 833 -14.64 19.43 -30.33
CA ALA A 833 -14.65 18.27 -29.45
C ALA A 833 -13.26 18.01 -28.84
N VAL A 834 -13.23 17.64 -27.56
CA VAL A 834 -12.03 17.11 -26.92
C VAL A 834 -11.85 15.67 -27.40
N SER A 835 -10.72 15.37 -28.04
CA SER A 835 -10.48 14.03 -28.59
C SER A 835 -9.86 13.08 -27.55
N ASP A 836 -9.81 11.78 -27.88
CA ASP A 836 -9.11 10.77 -27.11
C ASP A 836 -7.61 11.11 -26.93
N TYR A 837 -7.03 11.84 -27.87
CA TYR A 837 -5.64 12.28 -27.80
C TYR A 837 -5.41 13.27 -26.64
N GLU A 838 -6.21 14.31 -26.54
CA GLU A 838 -6.07 15.31 -25.46
C GLU A 838 -6.28 14.64 -24.12
N ARG A 839 -7.32 13.82 -23.95
CA ARG A 839 -7.59 13.09 -22.69
C ARG A 839 -6.47 12.11 -22.32
N SER A 840 -5.89 11.41 -23.29
CA SER A 840 -4.80 10.46 -23.04
C SER A 840 -3.41 11.10 -22.91
N SER A 841 -3.30 12.40 -23.20
CA SER A 841 -2.05 13.17 -23.13
C SER A 841 -1.84 13.84 -21.78
N VAL A 842 -2.86 13.88 -20.92
CA VAL A 842 -2.77 14.46 -19.58
C VAL A 842 -1.72 13.73 -18.74
N GLY A 843 -0.96 14.48 -17.97
CA GLY A 843 0.11 13.96 -17.13
C GLY A 843 -0.08 14.18 -15.64
N CYS A 844 -1.08 14.97 -15.27
CA CYS A 844 -1.42 15.33 -13.89
C CYS A 844 -2.87 15.81 -13.78
N PHE A 845 -3.43 15.88 -12.59
CA PHE A 845 -4.80 16.35 -12.36
C PHE A 845 -5.02 17.81 -12.79
N LEU A 846 -3.98 18.65 -12.72
CA LEU A 846 -4.09 20.03 -13.21
C LEU A 846 -4.40 20.06 -14.70
N ASP A 847 -3.84 19.15 -15.50
CA ASP A 847 -4.14 19.06 -16.95
C ASP A 847 -5.62 18.76 -17.17
N ASP A 848 -6.19 17.81 -16.41
CA ASP A 848 -7.61 17.48 -16.46
C ASP A 848 -8.51 18.68 -16.15
N ILE A 849 -8.19 19.42 -15.08
CA ILE A 849 -8.94 20.62 -14.69
C ILE A 849 -8.82 21.72 -15.76
N LEU A 850 -7.63 21.97 -16.30
CA LEU A 850 -7.41 22.97 -17.32
C LEU A 850 -8.10 22.60 -18.64
N LEU A 851 -8.07 21.31 -19.00
CA LEU A 851 -8.79 20.78 -20.17
C LEU A 851 -10.30 21.00 -20.01
N ALA A 852 -10.87 20.68 -18.86
CA ALA A 852 -12.28 20.90 -18.56
C ALA A 852 -12.64 22.38 -18.60
N ARG A 853 -11.81 23.26 -18.06
CA ARG A 853 -12.03 24.73 -18.07
C ARG A 853 -12.06 25.34 -19.46
N THR A 854 -11.51 24.70 -20.50
CA THR A 854 -11.65 25.19 -21.88
C THR A 854 -13.11 25.13 -22.38
N LYS A 855 -13.93 24.28 -21.78
CA LYS A 855 -15.35 24.07 -22.11
C LYS A 855 -16.27 24.72 -21.08
N HIS A 856 -15.97 24.54 -19.81
CA HIS A 856 -16.78 24.98 -18.68
C HIS A 856 -15.87 25.68 -17.64
N ALA A 857 -15.98 27.02 -17.58
CA ALA A 857 -15.15 27.81 -16.65
C ALA A 857 -15.99 28.49 -15.55
N GLU A 858 -17.32 28.36 -15.60
CA GLU A 858 -18.24 29.18 -14.81
C GLU A 858 -18.24 28.79 -13.32
N HIS A 859 -18.15 27.50 -13.02
CA HIS A 859 -18.31 26.99 -11.65
C HIS A 859 -16.98 26.77 -10.90
N ILE A 860 -15.84 27.02 -11.56
CA ILE A 860 -14.52 26.89 -10.93
C ILE A 860 -13.81 28.24 -10.95
N GLY A 861 -13.79 28.95 -9.83
CA GLY A 861 -13.02 30.18 -9.66
C GLY A 861 -11.53 29.93 -9.91
N LEU A 862 -10.80 30.96 -10.38
CA LEU A 862 -9.35 30.87 -10.58
C LEU A 862 -8.67 32.01 -9.84
N ARG A 863 -7.65 31.69 -9.05
CA ARG A 863 -6.82 32.66 -8.36
C ARG A 863 -5.35 32.27 -8.48
N ILE A 864 -4.52 33.19 -8.99
CA ILE A 864 -3.08 33.01 -9.06
C ILE A 864 -2.45 33.72 -7.86
N VAL A 865 -1.62 33.01 -7.14
CA VAL A 865 -0.93 33.49 -5.94
C VAL A 865 0.56 33.44 -6.18
N ARG A 866 1.29 34.51 -5.82
CA ARG A 866 2.75 34.64 -5.88
C ARG A 866 3.31 34.82 -4.47
N GLU A 867 4.61 34.58 -4.29
CA GLU A 867 5.27 34.72 -3.00
C GLU A 867 5.03 36.10 -2.37
N GLU A 868 5.06 37.17 -3.16
CA GLU A 868 4.79 38.54 -2.71
C GLU A 868 3.39 38.74 -2.11
N ASN A 869 2.44 37.87 -2.45
CA ASN A 869 1.07 37.90 -1.96
C ASN A 869 0.86 37.08 -0.68
N LEU A 870 1.83 36.24 -0.29
CA LEU A 870 1.78 35.44 0.93
C LEU A 870 2.18 36.31 2.14
N ARG A 871 1.37 36.26 3.18
CA ARG A 871 1.63 36.98 4.44
C ARG A 871 2.33 36.04 5.40
N TYR A 872 3.65 36.21 5.55
CA TYR A 872 4.42 35.39 6.50
C TYR A 872 4.17 35.86 7.94
N GLN A 873 3.83 34.93 8.81
CA GLN A 873 3.89 35.16 10.28
C GLN A 873 5.27 34.77 10.87
N ASN A 874 6.26 34.58 10.03
CA ASN A 874 7.59 34.07 10.37
C ASN A 874 8.33 34.86 11.47
N LEU A 875 8.04 36.12 11.65
CA LEU A 875 8.68 36.93 12.71
C LEU A 875 8.32 36.48 14.12
N ALA A 876 7.05 35.99 14.31
CA ALA A 876 6.61 35.53 15.62
C ALA A 876 7.10 34.11 15.92
N ALA A 877 7.19 33.24 14.89
CA ALA A 877 7.69 31.87 15.01
C ALA A 877 9.21 31.85 15.23
N GLN A 878 9.96 32.70 14.53
CA GLN A 878 11.40 32.86 14.76
C GLN A 878 11.69 33.43 16.16
N ALA A 879 10.90 34.40 16.65
CA ALA A 879 11.03 34.90 18.03
C ALA A 879 10.71 33.80 19.06
N ALA A 880 9.75 32.90 18.78
CA ALA A 880 9.42 31.77 19.65
C ALA A 880 10.52 30.68 19.60
N GLN A 881 11.15 30.43 18.46
CA GLN A 881 12.30 29.53 18.36
C GLN A 881 13.55 30.06 19.03
N LEU A 882 13.82 31.36 18.89
CA LEU A 882 14.92 32.03 19.61
C LEU A 882 14.70 31.99 21.13
N GLY A 883 13.46 32.23 21.58
CA GLY A 883 13.11 32.11 23.00
C GLY A 883 13.21 30.68 23.54
N ARG A 884 12.88 29.66 22.73
CA ARG A 884 13.10 28.25 23.09
C ARG A 884 14.57 27.88 23.16
N LYS A 885 15.36 28.34 22.21
CA LYS A 885 16.84 28.12 22.21
C LYS A 885 17.50 28.75 23.39
N GLU A 886 17.15 30.01 23.72
CA GLU A 886 17.61 30.69 24.91
C GLU A 886 17.16 30.00 26.20
N ALA A 887 15.91 29.46 26.25
CA ALA A 887 15.44 28.70 27.39
C ALA A 887 16.15 27.33 27.53
N LEU A 888 16.54 26.68 26.46
CA LEU A 888 17.34 25.44 26.47
C LEU A 888 18.80 25.76 26.93
N GLU A 889 19.39 26.85 26.45
CA GLU A 889 20.72 27.30 26.90
C GLU A 889 20.73 27.71 28.38
N LEU A 890 19.62 28.26 28.90
CA LEU A 890 19.44 28.54 30.34
C LEU A 890 19.27 27.25 31.15
N LEU A 891 18.63 26.21 30.61
CA LEU A 891 18.52 24.89 31.24
C LEU A 891 19.89 24.18 31.28
N GLU A 892 20.71 24.30 30.24
CA GLU A 892 22.07 23.75 30.21
C GLU A 892 23.00 24.49 31.20
N GLN A 893 22.74 25.74 31.55
CA GLN A 893 23.51 26.52 32.54
C GLN A 893 23.18 26.14 34.00
N GLY A 894 22.28 25.19 34.24
CA GLY A 894 22.07 24.61 35.58
C GLY A 894 21.62 25.60 36.64
N THR A 895 20.50 26.26 36.45
CA THR A 895 19.84 27.00 37.55
C THR A 895 19.21 26.00 38.51
N GLU A 896 19.59 26.07 39.79
CA GLU A 896 18.93 25.33 40.87
C GLU A 896 17.45 25.80 40.97
N ASP A 897 16.56 25.09 40.33
CA ASP A 897 15.12 25.35 40.40
C ASP A 897 14.57 24.59 41.61
N PRO A 898 13.83 25.24 42.52
CA PRO A 898 13.19 24.61 43.65
C PRO A 898 12.22 23.49 43.24
N LEU A 899 11.75 23.54 42.02
CA LEU A 899 10.90 22.49 41.44
C LEU A 899 11.68 21.15 41.23
N TYR A 900 13.00 21.22 41.02
CA TYR A 900 13.82 20.04 40.79
C TYR A 900 13.86 19.13 42.03
N GLU A 901 14.05 19.68 43.24
CA GLU A 901 14.00 18.89 44.47
C GLU A 901 12.61 18.26 44.70
N SER A 902 11.55 19.02 44.40
CA SER A 902 10.18 18.52 44.53
C SER A 902 9.86 17.42 43.50
N LEU A 903 10.38 17.53 42.29
CA LEU A 903 10.23 16.50 41.26
C LEU A 903 11.07 15.26 41.60
N GLN A 904 12.32 15.45 42.06
CA GLN A 904 13.18 14.35 42.48
C GLN A 904 12.58 13.56 43.65
N GLU A 905 11.98 14.24 44.64
CA GLU A 905 11.25 13.62 45.73
C GLU A 905 10.04 12.83 45.22
N ARG A 906 9.28 13.37 44.27
CA ARG A 906 8.12 12.68 43.68
C ARG A 906 8.53 11.49 42.80
N PHE A 907 9.61 11.58 42.01
CA PHE A 907 10.11 10.49 41.19
C PHE A 907 10.82 9.41 42.00
N SER A 908 11.37 9.73 43.19
CA SER A 908 11.94 8.77 44.12
C SER A 908 10.90 8.09 45.01
N TYR A 909 9.62 8.52 44.94
CA TYR A 909 8.55 7.92 45.73
C TYR A 909 8.27 6.49 45.27
N VAL A 910 8.56 5.54 46.12
CA VAL A 910 8.19 4.13 45.94
C VAL A 910 6.84 3.92 46.62
N TYR A 911 5.86 3.52 45.84
CA TYR A 911 4.53 3.22 46.39
C TYR A 911 4.64 2.11 47.47
N PRO A 912 4.23 2.40 48.72
CA PRO A 912 4.44 1.48 49.87
C PRO A 912 3.76 0.12 49.71
N HIS A 913 2.81 0.03 48.80
CA HIS A 913 2.04 -1.17 48.54
C HIS A 913 2.27 -1.73 47.14
N ALA A 914 3.41 -1.46 46.53
CA ALA A 914 3.77 -1.98 45.20
C ALA A 914 3.68 -3.50 45.09
N GLY A 915 3.95 -4.21 46.20
CA GLY A 915 3.77 -5.66 46.29
C GLY A 915 2.31 -6.14 46.23
N LEU A 916 1.35 -5.23 46.27
CA LEU A 916 -0.08 -5.56 46.15
C LEU A 916 -0.66 -5.33 44.76
N GLN A 917 0.17 -4.92 43.77
CA GLN A 917 -0.27 -4.64 42.39
C GLN A 917 -0.84 -5.88 41.67
N GLY A 918 -0.50 -7.10 42.13
CA GLY A 918 -1.04 -8.35 41.62
C GLY A 918 -2.32 -8.84 42.29
N LEU A 919 -2.89 -8.09 43.27
CA LEU A 919 -4.09 -8.52 43.98
C LEU A 919 -5.35 -7.98 43.27
N TYR A 920 -6.16 -8.85 42.80
CA TYR A 920 -7.45 -8.51 42.19
C TYR A 920 -8.39 -7.89 43.20
N THR A 921 -9.01 -6.75 42.89
CA THR A 921 -10.00 -6.07 43.73
C THR A 921 -11.40 -6.71 43.68
N LYS A 922 -11.64 -7.58 42.70
CA LYS A 922 -12.83 -8.42 42.56
C LYS A 922 -12.43 -9.78 42.02
N THR A 923 -12.75 -10.86 42.71
CA THR A 923 -12.61 -12.23 42.27
C THR A 923 -13.96 -12.91 42.15
N SER A 924 -14.16 -13.67 41.08
CA SER A 924 -15.36 -14.52 40.93
C SER A 924 -15.21 -15.80 41.77
N VAL A 925 -16.35 -16.44 42.08
CA VAL A 925 -16.33 -17.74 42.79
C VAL A 925 -15.57 -18.81 41.99
N SER A 926 -15.56 -18.70 40.68
CA SER A 926 -14.82 -19.59 39.78
C SER A 926 -13.29 -19.41 39.91
N GLU A 927 -12.84 -18.17 40.07
CA GLU A 927 -11.41 -17.85 40.26
C GLU A 927 -10.91 -18.28 41.66
N LEU A 928 -11.73 -18.11 42.66
CA LEU A 928 -11.42 -18.65 44.00
C LEU A 928 -11.34 -20.17 44.02
N LYS A 929 -12.17 -20.85 43.23
CA LYS A 929 -12.15 -22.30 43.10
C LYS A 929 -10.90 -22.81 42.34
N ILE A 930 -10.39 -22.04 41.39
CA ILE A 930 -9.19 -22.32 40.59
C ILE A 930 -7.94 -21.98 41.39
N ALA A 931 -7.91 -20.87 42.13
CA ALA A 931 -6.80 -20.53 43.04
C ALA A 931 -6.61 -21.52 44.20
N ALA A 932 -7.61 -22.33 44.51
CA ALA A 932 -7.54 -23.40 45.47
C ALA A 932 -7.02 -24.75 44.88
N MET A 933 -6.82 -24.82 43.59
CA MET A 933 -6.28 -25.97 42.83
C MET A 933 -4.89 -25.60 42.37
N ASP A 934 -3.88 -26.24 42.89
CA ASP A 934 -2.42 -26.21 42.73
C ASP A 934 -1.76 -25.15 41.83
N GLU A 935 -0.52 -24.76 42.17
CA GLU A 935 0.37 -23.77 41.56
C GLU A 935 0.61 -23.92 40.04
N GLU A 936 0.33 -25.09 39.48
CA GLU A 936 0.42 -25.34 38.03
C GLU A 936 -0.63 -24.60 37.19
N VAL A 937 -1.68 -24.08 37.81
CA VAL A 937 -2.78 -23.38 37.13
C VAL A 937 -2.53 -21.86 37.01
N HIS A 938 -1.56 -21.32 37.76
CA HIS A 938 -1.25 -19.87 37.69
C HIS A 938 -0.68 -19.42 36.36
N GLN A 939 -0.06 -20.29 35.57
CA GLN A 939 0.43 -19.95 34.23
C GLN A 939 -0.65 -19.91 33.14
N MET A 940 -1.86 -20.37 33.42
CA MET A 940 -2.98 -20.33 32.45
C MET A 940 -3.80 -19.04 32.44
N PHE A 941 -3.59 -18.14 33.42
CA PHE A 941 -4.42 -16.92 33.56
C PHE A 941 -3.83 -15.64 32.97
N GLU A 942 -2.61 -15.64 32.49
CA GLU A 942 -1.99 -14.48 31.83
C GLU A 942 -2.35 -14.34 30.34
N THR A 943 -3.15 -15.24 29.80
CA THR A 943 -3.64 -15.14 28.41
C THR A 943 -5.16 -15.07 28.37
N GLU A 944 -5.74 -13.98 28.82
CA GLU A 944 -7.12 -13.62 28.50
C GLU A 944 -7.11 -12.76 27.22
N ASP A 945 -7.70 -13.29 26.20
CA ASP A 945 -8.82 -12.85 25.38
C ASP A 945 -8.88 -13.61 24.05
N VAL A 946 -8.90 -14.92 24.12
CA VAL A 946 -9.48 -15.67 23.01
C VAL A 946 -10.56 -16.56 23.58
N THR A 947 -11.81 -16.23 23.29
CA THR A 947 -12.94 -17.09 23.52
C THR A 947 -12.70 -18.42 22.80
N LYS A 948 -12.11 -19.39 23.51
CA LYS A 948 -12.02 -20.76 23.01
C LYS A 948 -13.44 -21.30 22.91
N PRO A 949 -13.84 -21.88 21.77
CA PRO A 949 -15.14 -22.53 21.66
C PRO A 949 -15.25 -23.62 22.73
N TYR A 950 -16.40 -23.63 23.43
CA TYR A 950 -16.71 -24.64 24.42
C TYR A 950 -16.75 -26.02 23.74
N LEU A 951 -15.72 -26.82 23.96
CA LEU A 951 -15.70 -28.22 23.53
C LEU A 951 -16.39 -29.06 24.59
N PRO A 952 -17.41 -29.84 24.25
CA PRO A 952 -18.06 -30.78 25.17
C PRO A 952 -17.04 -31.74 25.79
N ALA A 953 -17.24 -32.11 27.07
CA ALA A 953 -16.29 -32.92 27.85
C ALA A 953 -15.93 -34.28 27.21
N PHE A 954 -16.76 -34.81 26.33
CA PHE A 954 -16.51 -36.08 25.59
C PHE A 954 -15.58 -35.92 24.36
N MET A 955 -15.29 -34.67 23.92
CA MET A 955 -14.33 -34.38 22.84
C MET A 955 -12.96 -33.96 23.38
N ARG A 956 -12.78 -33.88 24.68
CA ARG A 956 -11.47 -33.69 25.29
C ARG A 956 -10.75 -35.02 25.27
N GLU A 957 -9.98 -35.32 24.22
CA GLU A 957 -8.90 -36.28 24.34
C GLU A 957 -7.95 -35.76 25.40
N GLU A 958 -7.54 -36.63 26.32
CA GLU A 958 -6.42 -36.33 27.22
C GLU A 958 -5.27 -35.83 26.37
N GLU A 959 -4.83 -34.60 26.62
CA GLU A 959 -3.67 -34.00 25.92
C GLU A 959 -2.48 -34.93 26.13
N LYS A 960 -2.27 -35.86 25.21
CA LYS A 960 -0.96 -36.40 24.97
C LYS A 960 -0.13 -35.24 24.48
N SER A 961 0.75 -34.75 25.38
CA SER A 961 1.68 -33.66 25.10
C SER A 961 2.26 -33.78 23.71
N GLY A 962 1.90 -32.84 22.84
CA GLY A 962 2.22 -32.88 21.42
C GLY A 962 3.71 -33.02 21.18
N GLY A 963 4.14 -33.86 20.26
CA GLY A 963 5.54 -34.14 19.94
C GLY A 963 6.35 -32.89 19.57
N THR A 964 5.68 -31.81 19.11
CA THR A 964 6.31 -30.53 18.77
C THR A 964 6.81 -29.75 19.98
N ALA A 965 6.05 -29.62 21.06
CA ALA A 965 6.52 -28.94 22.30
C ALA A 965 7.69 -29.68 22.94
N ARG A 966 7.64 -30.99 22.87
CA ARG A 966 8.72 -31.85 23.35
C ARG A 966 9.97 -31.74 22.46
N GLY A 967 9.81 -31.70 21.15
CA GLY A 967 10.89 -31.49 20.19
C GLY A 967 11.57 -30.13 20.40
N SER A 968 10.83 -29.06 20.54
CA SER A 968 11.35 -27.72 20.81
C SER A 968 12.10 -27.63 22.14
N ALA A 969 11.60 -28.27 23.21
CA ALA A 969 12.30 -28.32 24.49
C ALA A 969 13.64 -29.09 24.40
N PHE A 970 13.68 -30.19 23.62
CA PHE A 970 14.92 -30.90 23.35
C PHE A 970 15.91 -30.10 22.52
N HIS A 971 15.47 -29.43 21.47
CA HIS A 971 16.33 -28.56 20.66
C HIS A 971 16.93 -27.44 21.50
N ARG A 972 16.14 -26.79 22.32
CA ARG A 972 16.60 -25.72 23.22
C ARG A 972 17.55 -26.19 24.30
N LEU A 973 17.35 -27.40 24.82
CA LEU A 973 18.29 -28.03 25.75
C LEU A 973 19.63 -28.30 25.06
N LEU A 974 19.63 -28.87 23.85
CA LEU A 974 20.86 -29.17 23.11
C LEU A 974 21.62 -27.90 22.70
N GLU A 975 20.91 -26.81 22.43
CA GLU A 975 21.47 -25.48 22.09
C GLU A 975 22.20 -24.85 23.29
N LEU A 976 21.69 -25.07 24.51
CA LEU A 976 22.23 -24.50 25.74
C LEU A 976 23.37 -25.34 26.35
N LEU A 977 23.46 -26.62 25.99
CA LEU A 977 24.48 -27.52 26.49
C LEU A 977 25.83 -27.30 25.80
N ASP A 978 26.89 -27.03 26.56
CA ASP A 978 28.25 -27.09 26.03
C ASP A 978 28.71 -28.56 25.88
N ILE A 979 28.34 -29.13 24.73
CA ILE A 979 28.65 -30.53 24.39
C ILE A 979 30.18 -30.80 24.44
N ALA A 980 31.01 -29.77 24.18
CA ALA A 980 32.47 -29.94 24.23
C ALA A 980 32.98 -30.18 25.63
N ALA A 981 32.35 -29.63 26.65
CA ALA A 981 32.72 -29.83 28.06
C ALA A 981 32.59 -31.29 28.51
N TYR A 982 31.61 -32.04 27.94
CA TYR A 982 31.42 -33.46 28.32
C TYR A 982 32.47 -34.41 27.80
N ARG A 983 33.36 -33.99 26.86
CA ARG A 983 34.52 -34.79 26.42
C ARG A 983 35.57 -34.96 27.50
N ASN A 984 35.57 -34.10 28.50
CA ASN A 984 36.57 -34.12 29.58
C ASN A 984 36.25 -35.12 30.70
N TYR A 985 35.14 -35.87 30.66
CA TYR A 985 34.76 -36.86 31.62
C TYR A 985 35.09 -38.27 31.12
N ASP A 986 35.83 -39.06 31.94
CA ASP A 986 36.36 -40.34 31.55
C ASP A 986 35.33 -41.48 31.53
N SER A 987 34.21 -41.37 32.24
CA SER A 987 33.18 -42.40 32.29
C SER A 987 31.80 -41.94 31.89
N ALA A 988 30.98 -42.85 31.33
CA ALA A 988 29.58 -42.58 30.97
C ALA A 988 28.72 -42.18 32.20
N ALA A 989 29.04 -42.70 33.36
CA ALA A 989 28.35 -42.40 34.61
C ALA A 989 28.60 -40.95 35.09
N GLU A 990 29.80 -40.42 34.90
CA GLU A 990 30.17 -39.04 35.21
C GLU A 990 29.57 -38.07 34.23
N ARG A 991 29.54 -38.39 32.93
CA ARG A 991 28.85 -37.59 31.89
C ARG A 991 27.37 -37.47 32.17
N LYS A 992 26.70 -38.58 32.56
CA LYS A 992 25.28 -38.60 32.90
C LYS A 992 25.00 -37.74 34.15
N LYS A 993 25.86 -37.76 35.16
CA LYS A 993 25.73 -36.96 36.37
C LYS A 993 25.91 -35.45 36.08
N ALA A 994 26.89 -35.09 35.25
CA ALA A 994 27.12 -33.73 34.83
C ALA A 994 25.92 -33.20 33.99
N LEU A 995 25.42 -33.98 33.03
CA LEU A 995 24.24 -33.64 32.23
C LEU A 995 23.00 -33.45 33.12
N GLN A 996 22.79 -34.28 34.14
CA GLN A 996 21.68 -34.10 35.08
C GLN A 996 21.81 -32.82 35.91
N GLN A 997 23.01 -32.38 36.23
CA GLN A 997 23.26 -31.13 36.96
C GLN A 997 22.98 -29.92 36.06
N ASP A 998 23.40 -29.97 34.80
CA ASP A 998 23.14 -28.88 33.85
C ASP A 998 21.64 -28.78 33.50
N ILE A 999 20.95 -29.92 33.34
CA ILE A 999 19.49 -29.92 33.15
C ILE A 999 18.79 -29.33 34.40
N ALA A 1000 19.21 -29.70 35.60
CA ALA A 1000 18.62 -29.12 36.81
C ALA A 1000 18.89 -27.60 36.93
N TYR A 1001 20.05 -27.15 36.49
CA TYR A 1001 20.39 -25.74 36.44
C TYR A 1001 19.50 -24.99 35.45
N PHE A 1002 19.30 -25.50 34.24
CA PHE A 1002 18.42 -24.85 33.23
C PHE A 1002 16.95 -24.88 33.65
N VAL A 1003 16.48 -25.93 34.33
CA VAL A 1003 15.13 -25.97 34.90
C VAL A 1003 14.96 -24.91 36.00
N ALA A 1004 15.96 -24.70 36.84
CA ALA A 1004 15.95 -23.63 37.83
C ALA A 1004 16.00 -22.24 37.27
N GLN A 1005 16.46 -22.08 36.01
CA GLN A 1005 16.44 -20.82 35.26
C GLN A 1005 15.16 -20.63 34.42
N GLY A 1006 14.14 -21.46 34.58
CA GLY A 1006 12.85 -21.33 33.95
C GLY A 1006 12.64 -22.12 32.65
N LEU A 1007 13.58 -23.01 32.28
CA LEU A 1007 13.34 -23.90 31.15
C LEU A 1007 12.29 -24.95 31.56
N SER A 1008 11.08 -24.86 30.97
CA SER A 1008 10.00 -25.80 31.25
C SER A 1008 10.33 -27.18 30.66
N LEU A 1009 10.78 -28.09 31.51
CA LEU A 1009 11.13 -29.48 31.17
C LEU A 1009 10.08 -30.50 31.64
N ILE A 1010 8.81 -30.07 31.78
CA ILE A 1010 7.71 -30.92 32.28
C ILE A 1010 7.62 -32.28 31.57
N HIS A 1011 8.18 -32.40 30.36
CA HIS A 1011 8.11 -33.60 29.56
C HIS A 1011 9.44 -34.36 29.38
N ILE A 1012 10.51 -33.97 30.05
CA ILE A 1012 11.82 -34.65 29.98
C ILE A 1012 12.08 -35.54 31.20
N SER A 1013 11.21 -35.59 32.17
CA SER A 1013 11.38 -36.22 33.48
C SER A 1013 11.21 -37.75 33.53
N GLU A 1014 11.10 -38.46 32.40
CA GLU A 1014 11.12 -39.92 32.42
C GLU A 1014 12.55 -40.43 32.39
N PRO A 1015 13.02 -41.17 33.41
CA PRO A 1015 14.42 -41.65 33.58
C PRO A 1015 14.89 -42.56 32.45
N THR A 1016 13.97 -43.16 31.70
CA THR A 1016 14.29 -44.19 30.68
C THR A 1016 14.80 -43.64 29.35
N ARG A 1017 14.82 -42.31 29.14
CA ARG A 1017 15.27 -41.71 27.85
C ARG A 1017 16.54 -40.86 27.93
N LEU A 1018 17.13 -40.72 29.13
CA LEU A 1018 18.43 -40.07 29.29
C LEU A 1018 19.59 -40.95 28.73
N ASP A 1019 19.33 -42.22 28.49
CA ASP A 1019 20.36 -43.15 27.95
C ASP A 1019 20.60 -42.96 26.43
N VAL A 1020 19.76 -42.23 25.75
CA VAL A 1020 19.92 -41.94 24.29
C VAL A 1020 20.84 -40.75 24.03
N ILE A 1021 21.06 -39.89 25.03
CA ILE A 1021 21.89 -38.69 24.91
C ILE A 1021 23.32 -38.91 25.38
N SER A 1022 23.56 -40.01 26.13
CA SER A 1022 24.89 -40.46 26.56
C SER A 1022 25.50 -41.46 25.59
#